data_9674a89ae591a85b68e45375bbedb093
#
_entry.id   9674a89ae591a85b68e45375bbedb093
#
_cell.length_a   1.000
_cell.length_b   1.000
_cell.length_c   1.000
_cell.angle_alpha   90.00
_cell.angle_beta   90.00
_cell.angle_gamma   90.00
#
_symmetry.space_group_name_H-M   'P 1'
#
loop_
_entity.id
_entity.type
_entity.pdbx_description
1 polymer ?
#
loop_
_entity_poly.entity_id
_entity_poly.type
_entity_poly.pdbx_seq_one_letter_code
_entity_poly.pdbx_strand_id
1 'polypeptide(L)'
;MNSICQPSQLPHGAYAFDQFKTEDFREAFRLAIEEKRREVEAIIASPEAPTFANTILALERSGALLEWVSGSFYNLLHAEATDELMQISQEVSPELSALSSFISLSEPLFERIRQVWEARESLQLDAEDLRLLERCYEGFSESGAQLPAEEKERLREVKRELSELSLTFGQNNLKDQQRFRLFVDDAAAVEGLPLSTLAVARELAEKEGKGEGWLFTLSAPSYFPFMQHCPSSTLRQEMYLAKMAVGAAGDAYDNRGLIRRLVNLRLELAQLLGSKSFAEKVLARRMAGSTTAVYGLLDELLEAYKPLAEKELAAVADFAREAGATLPLQPWDWSYWAERYKQAFYELDEEELRPYFELSRVSDAIFSLATRLYGIRFTERTDLPVYHSDVHTYEVHDADGSYLGLLYTDFFPREGKQSGAWMNNLQEQYHTAEGEDHRPHIVLVMNFTQPTADRPALLTPGEVRTFLHEFGHSLHGMLSMCRHGSLSGTNVVRDFVELPSQLMENWLDEREWLQSFAVHYQTGEALPEVLMERMERARHFLAGYAACRQLSFGYLDMAWHTITEPLAEGLDTKTFEDTAWQKAQLLPATPAPCQMSTSFGHIFSGGYAAGYYGYKWAEVLDADAFAAFQEEGIFSTATAERFRREVLSQGDRRDAEDLYQSFRGKKATIDALLRRDGIER
;
A
#
# COMPACT_ATOMS: atom_id res chain seq x y z
N MET A 1 32.81 -5.85 -14.42
CA MET A 1 31.56 -5.47 -15.12
C MET A 1 30.48 -5.51 -14.04
N ASN A 2 29.66 -4.49 -13.92
CA ASN A 2 28.65 -4.39 -12.86
C ASN A 2 27.61 -5.51 -13.02
N SER A 3 27.46 -6.38 -12.00
CA SER A 3 26.57 -7.55 -12.06
C SER A 3 25.09 -7.15 -12.17
N ILE A 4 24.72 -6.00 -11.61
CA ILE A 4 23.34 -5.49 -11.64
C ILE A 4 22.91 -5.15 -13.08
N CYS A 5 23.84 -4.68 -13.90
CA CYS A 5 23.59 -4.28 -15.30
C CYS A 5 23.65 -5.43 -16.29
N GLN A 6 23.89 -6.67 -15.84
CA GLN A 6 23.96 -7.82 -16.73
C GLN A 6 22.59 -8.51 -16.84
N PRO A 7 22.19 -8.94 -18.05
CA PRO A 7 21.00 -9.78 -18.19
C PRO A 7 21.11 -11.02 -17.32
N SER A 8 20.09 -11.31 -16.55
CA SER A 8 20.07 -12.51 -15.72
C SER A 8 20.09 -13.76 -16.56
N GLN A 9 20.92 -14.75 -16.16
CA GLN A 9 20.98 -16.09 -16.76
C GLN A 9 20.17 -17.12 -15.94
N LEU A 10 19.51 -16.67 -14.88
CA LEU A 10 18.66 -17.51 -14.03
C LEU A 10 17.35 -17.86 -14.76
N PRO A 11 16.68 -18.93 -14.36
CA PRO A 11 15.35 -19.26 -14.85
C PRO A 11 14.40 -18.04 -14.77
N HIS A 12 13.62 -17.85 -15.82
CA HIS A 12 12.67 -16.73 -15.97
C HIS A 12 13.29 -15.32 -15.89
N GLY A 13 14.63 -15.19 -16.00
CA GLY A 13 15.30 -13.92 -15.82
C GLY A 13 15.28 -13.40 -14.36
N ALA A 14 15.16 -14.30 -13.37
CA ALA A 14 15.11 -13.93 -11.95
C ALA A 14 16.31 -13.06 -11.52
N TYR A 15 16.13 -12.20 -10.53
CA TYR A 15 17.20 -11.35 -10.01
C TYR A 15 18.28 -12.17 -9.30
N ALA A 16 19.54 -11.95 -9.65
CA ALA A 16 20.69 -12.57 -9.02
C ALA A 16 21.10 -11.82 -7.75
N PHE A 17 20.21 -11.75 -6.76
CA PHE A 17 20.40 -10.96 -5.52
C PHE A 17 21.69 -11.32 -4.77
N ASP A 18 22.13 -12.57 -4.86
CA ASP A 18 23.39 -13.08 -4.25
C ASP A 18 24.65 -12.46 -4.87
N GLN A 19 24.55 -11.86 -6.06
CA GLN A 19 25.64 -11.22 -6.79
C GLN A 19 25.61 -9.69 -6.69
N PHE A 20 24.55 -9.11 -6.12
CA PHE A 20 24.40 -7.66 -6.03
C PHE A 20 25.19 -7.13 -4.84
N LYS A 21 25.97 -6.08 -5.08
CA LYS A 21 26.64 -5.32 -4.03
C LYS A 21 26.06 -3.93 -3.97
N THR A 22 25.88 -3.43 -2.75
CA THR A 22 25.27 -2.11 -2.52
C THR A 22 26.01 -0.98 -3.26
N GLU A 23 27.34 -1.00 -3.23
CA GLU A 23 28.16 0.03 -3.88
C GLU A 23 27.98 0.05 -5.41
N ASP A 24 27.62 -1.08 -6.04
CA ASP A 24 27.48 -1.20 -7.49
C ASP A 24 26.24 -0.46 -8.02
N PHE A 25 25.25 -0.16 -7.17
CA PHE A 25 24.04 0.57 -7.58
C PHE A 25 24.31 1.99 -8.06
N ARG A 26 25.33 2.69 -7.52
CA ARG A 26 25.70 4.04 -8.01
C ARG A 26 26.05 4.01 -9.49
N GLU A 27 26.92 3.07 -9.88
CA GLU A 27 27.32 2.92 -11.27
C GLU A 27 26.19 2.37 -12.14
N ALA A 28 25.37 1.46 -11.60
CA ALA A 28 24.21 0.91 -12.30
C ALA A 28 23.19 2.02 -12.65
N PHE A 29 22.84 2.89 -11.71
CA PHE A 29 21.96 4.04 -11.98
C PHE A 29 22.56 5.00 -12.99
N ARG A 30 23.84 5.33 -12.87
CA ARG A 30 24.50 6.22 -13.83
C ARG A 30 24.40 5.66 -15.27
N LEU A 31 24.70 4.39 -15.46
CA LEU A 31 24.62 3.72 -16.77
C LEU A 31 23.17 3.66 -17.28
N ALA A 32 22.23 3.30 -16.41
CA ALA A 32 20.83 3.18 -16.76
C ALA A 32 20.18 4.53 -17.14
N ILE A 33 20.51 5.59 -16.40
CA ILE A 33 20.06 6.96 -16.70
C ILE A 33 20.63 7.43 -18.02
N GLU A 34 21.94 7.21 -18.27
CA GLU A 34 22.58 7.56 -19.54
C GLU A 34 21.97 6.81 -20.73
N GLU A 35 21.69 5.52 -20.56
CA GLU A 35 21.04 4.69 -21.58
C GLU A 35 19.66 5.20 -21.92
N LYS A 36 18.78 5.37 -20.91
CA LYS A 36 17.42 5.91 -21.11
C LYS A 36 17.45 7.27 -21.79
N ARG A 37 18.35 8.16 -21.36
CA ARG A 37 18.50 9.49 -21.98
C ARG A 37 18.88 9.37 -23.47
N ARG A 38 19.86 8.54 -23.80
CA ARG A 38 20.32 8.33 -25.18
C ARG A 38 19.21 7.75 -26.07
N GLU A 39 18.41 6.83 -25.54
CA GLU A 39 17.28 6.24 -26.28
C GLU A 39 16.21 7.30 -26.57
N VAL A 40 15.87 8.13 -25.60
CA VAL A 40 14.90 9.23 -25.79
C VAL A 40 15.48 10.30 -26.74
N GLU A 41 16.75 10.66 -26.64
CA GLU A 41 17.41 11.56 -27.59
C GLU A 41 17.38 11.02 -29.02
N ALA A 42 17.53 9.69 -29.21
CA ALA A 42 17.41 9.06 -30.53
C ALA A 42 15.99 9.14 -31.10
N ILE A 43 14.95 9.02 -30.26
CA ILE A 43 13.56 9.23 -30.67
C ILE A 43 13.38 10.68 -31.13
N ILE A 44 13.85 11.66 -30.34
CA ILE A 44 13.73 13.08 -30.64
C ILE A 44 14.45 13.45 -31.93
N ALA A 45 15.67 12.92 -32.13
CA ALA A 45 16.52 13.24 -33.27
C ALA A 45 16.18 12.46 -34.55
N SER A 46 15.22 11.54 -34.51
CA SER A 46 14.84 10.74 -35.67
C SER A 46 14.37 11.62 -36.82
N PRO A 47 14.99 11.51 -38.03
CA PRO A 47 14.59 12.27 -39.21
C PRO A 47 13.28 11.77 -39.85
N GLU A 48 12.82 10.60 -39.45
CA GLU A 48 11.59 10.00 -39.95
C GLU A 48 10.35 10.70 -39.38
N ALA A 49 9.27 10.72 -40.18
CA ALA A 49 7.99 11.20 -39.70
C ALA A 49 7.54 10.38 -38.45
N PRO A 50 6.96 11.03 -37.43
CA PRO A 50 6.47 10.34 -36.25
C PRO A 50 5.42 9.30 -36.60
N THR A 51 5.58 8.10 -36.05
CA THR A 51 4.65 6.99 -36.14
C THR A 51 4.41 6.40 -34.76
N PHE A 52 3.36 5.61 -34.61
CA PHE A 52 3.13 4.87 -33.37
C PHE A 52 4.35 4.03 -32.97
N ALA A 53 4.95 3.32 -33.93
CA ALA A 53 6.11 2.45 -33.69
C ALA A 53 7.39 3.22 -33.29
N ASN A 54 7.77 4.26 -34.07
CA ASN A 54 9.04 4.97 -33.87
C ASN A 54 8.98 6.08 -32.81
N THR A 55 7.82 6.32 -32.21
CA THR A 55 7.63 7.37 -31.19
C THR A 55 7.00 6.79 -29.94
N ILE A 56 5.79 6.23 -30.00
CA ILE A 56 5.06 5.75 -28.82
C ILE A 56 5.64 4.44 -28.30
N LEU A 57 5.73 3.42 -29.15
CA LEU A 57 6.34 2.12 -28.74
C LEU A 57 7.84 2.25 -28.43
N ALA A 58 8.56 3.11 -29.16
CA ALA A 58 9.96 3.36 -28.87
C ALA A 58 10.15 3.99 -27.48
N LEU A 59 9.26 4.92 -27.08
CA LEU A 59 9.28 5.52 -25.76
C LEU A 59 8.88 4.53 -24.67
N GLU A 60 7.81 3.75 -24.89
CA GLU A 60 7.31 2.70 -23.97
C GLU A 60 8.42 1.68 -23.64
N ARG A 61 9.18 1.25 -24.64
CA ARG A 61 10.24 0.24 -24.51
C ARG A 61 11.58 0.79 -24.05
N SER A 62 11.76 2.10 -24.00
CA SER A 62 13.00 2.73 -23.58
C SER A 62 13.22 2.61 -22.07
N GLY A 63 14.47 2.46 -21.63
CA GLY A 63 14.87 2.45 -20.23
C GLY A 63 14.68 1.11 -19.51
N ALA A 64 14.66 0.00 -20.21
CA ALA A 64 14.54 -1.33 -19.60
C ALA A 64 15.61 -1.60 -18.53
N LEU A 65 16.85 -1.12 -18.73
CA LEU A 65 17.89 -1.21 -17.71
C LEU A 65 17.56 -0.38 -16.47
N LEU A 66 16.96 0.81 -16.65
CA LEU A 66 16.57 1.66 -15.51
C LEU A 66 15.45 1.03 -14.70
N GLU A 67 14.48 0.40 -15.35
CA GLU A 67 13.40 -0.34 -14.66
C GLU A 67 13.97 -1.52 -13.87
N TRP A 68 14.86 -2.29 -14.46
CA TRP A 68 15.53 -3.40 -13.80
C TRP A 68 16.34 -2.97 -12.56
N VAL A 69 17.18 -1.94 -12.71
CA VAL A 69 17.99 -1.39 -11.59
C VAL A 69 17.07 -0.82 -10.51
N SER A 70 16.06 -0.04 -10.89
CA SER A 70 15.14 0.59 -9.96
C SER A 70 14.31 -0.44 -9.19
N GLY A 71 13.77 -1.46 -9.86
CA GLY A 71 12.98 -2.53 -9.23
C GLY A 71 13.76 -3.22 -8.10
N SER A 72 15.00 -3.65 -8.36
CA SER A 72 15.84 -4.27 -7.33
C SER A 72 16.27 -3.30 -6.24
N PHE A 73 16.68 -2.07 -6.59
CA PHE A 73 17.18 -1.09 -5.63
C PHE A 73 16.10 -0.63 -4.66
N TYR A 74 14.94 -0.22 -5.16
CA TYR A 74 13.87 0.27 -4.27
C TYR A 74 13.26 -0.85 -3.43
N ASN A 75 13.23 -2.09 -3.92
CA ASN A 75 12.87 -3.22 -3.07
C ASN A 75 13.85 -3.36 -1.88
N LEU A 76 15.16 -3.34 -2.14
CA LEU A 76 16.17 -3.40 -1.08
C LEU A 76 16.11 -2.18 -0.15
N LEU A 77 15.90 -0.98 -0.68
CA LEU A 77 15.77 0.24 0.12
C LEU A 77 14.59 0.16 1.11
N HIS A 78 13.49 -0.50 0.73
CA HIS A 78 12.30 -0.60 1.59
C HIS A 78 12.32 -1.83 2.50
N ALA A 79 12.92 -2.93 2.07
CA ALA A 79 12.92 -4.19 2.81
C ALA A 79 14.23 -4.47 3.58
N GLU A 80 15.36 -3.85 3.19
CA GLU A 80 16.72 -4.10 3.71
C GLU A 80 17.53 -2.79 3.85
N ALA A 81 16.88 -1.67 4.19
CA ALA A 81 17.53 -0.37 4.24
C ALA A 81 18.81 -0.38 5.10
N THR A 82 19.90 0.04 4.50
CA THR A 82 21.16 0.36 5.18
C THR A 82 21.45 1.84 5.01
N ASP A 83 22.35 2.40 5.85
CA ASP A 83 22.78 3.80 5.69
C ASP A 83 23.35 4.04 4.28
N GLU A 84 24.04 3.06 3.69
CA GLU A 84 24.56 3.16 2.33
C GLU A 84 23.46 3.17 1.27
N LEU A 85 22.46 2.29 1.35
CA LEU A 85 21.30 2.32 0.42
C LEU A 85 20.54 3.65 0.55
N MET A 86 20.32 4.14 1.78
CA MET A 86 19.70 5.43 2.00
C MET A 86 20.52 6.60 1.41
N GLN A 87 21.83 6.54 1.54
CA GLN A 87 22.72 7.54 0.93
C GLN A 87 22.64 7.48 -0.59
N ILE A 88 22.72 6.30 -1.20
CA ILE A 88 22.59 6.13 -2.66
C ILE A 88 21.25 6.68 -3.14
N SER A 89 20.15 6.39 -2.44
CA SER A 89 18.84 6.92 -2.82
C SER A 89 18.77 8.44 -2.84
N GLN A 90 19.45 9.10 -1.90
CA GLN A 90 19.57 10.57 -1.87
C GLN A 90 20.45 11.11 -3.02
N GLU A 91 21.51 10.41 -3.38
CA GLU A 91 22.40 10.77 -4.49
C GLU A 91 21.69 10.63 -5.86
N VAL A 92 20.91 9.55 -6.07
CA VAL A 92 20.29 9.28 -7.37
C VAL A 92 18.93 9.96 -7.56
N SER A 93 18.23 10.32 -6.49
CA SER A 93 16.90 10.95 -6.58
C SER A 93 16.89 12.24 -7.41
N PRO A 94 17.83 13.18 -7.26
CA PRO A 94 17.91 14.35 -8.12
C PRO A 94 18.17 14.03 -9.59
N GLU A 95 19.00 13.00 -9.88
CA GLU A 95 19.33 12.59 -11.24
C GLU A 95 18.12 11.96 -11.94
N LEU A 96 17.37 11.11 -11.23
CA LEU A 96 16.11 10.54 -11.71
C LEU A 96 15.05 11.62 -11.97
N SER A 97 14.94 12.59 -11.07
CA SER A 97 14.04 13.75 -11.24
C SER A 97 14.44 14.61 -12.45
N ALA A 98 15.75 14.80 -12.67
CA ALA A 98 16.27 15.51 -13.83
C ALA A 98 15.97 14.76 -15.14
N LEU A 99 16.14 13.44 -15.17
CA LEU A 99 15.79 12.59 -16.31
C LEU A 99 14.29 12.63 -16.60
N SER A 100 13.45 12.46 -15.58
CA SER A 100 12.00 12.56 -15.71
C SER A 100 11.55 13.90 -16.28
N SER A 101 12.17 15.00 -15.80
CA SER A 101 11.90 16.35 -16.30
C SER A 101 12.42 16.56 -17.72
N PHE A 102 13.60 16.02 -18.06
CA PHE A 102 14.13 16.03 -19.42
C PHE A 102 13.13 15.38 -20.42
N ILE A 103 12.56 14.24 -20.05
CA ILE A 103 11.59 13.53 -20.90
C ILE A 103 10.27 14.30 -20.95
N SER A 104 9.65 14.51 -19.77
CA SER A 104 8.26 14.99 -19.67
C SER A 104 8.08 16.46 -20.09
N LEU A 105 9.14 17.28 -20.09
CA LEU A 105 9.11 18.70 -20.50
C LEU A 105 9.73 18.92 -21.87
N SER A 106 10.08 17.85 -22.61
CA SER A 106 10.65 17.94 -23.94
C SER A 106 9.59 18.34 -24.97
N GLU A 107 9.67 19.57 -25.43
CA GLU A 107 8.78 20.05 -26.49
C GLU A 107 8.94 19.31 -27.82
N PRO A 108 10.18 19.00 -28.30
CA PRO A 108 10.35 18.20 -29.51
C PRO A 108 9.76 16.78 -29.41
N LEU A 109 9.88 16.13 -28.23
CA LEU A 109 9.29 14.80 -28.03
C LEU A 109 7.76 14.90 -28.00
N PHE A 110 7.20 15.89 -27.28
CA PHE A 110 5.77 16.13 -27.24
C PHE A 110 5.20 16.44 -28.62
N GLU A 111 5.90 17.20 -29.44
CA GLU A 111 5.47 17.49 -30.82
C GLU A 111 5.36 16.21 -31.65
N ARG A 112 6.32 15.27 -31.52
CA ARG A 112 6.23 13.96 -32.18
C ARG A 112 5.01 13.15 -31.69
N ILE A 113 4.78 13.13 -30.38
CA ILE A 113 3.61 12.44 -29.75
C ILE A 113 2.31 13.06 -30.25
N ARG A 114 2.24 14.41 -30.30
CA ARG A 114 1.06 15.15 -30.76
C ARG A 114 0.71 14.82 -32.22
N GLN A 115 1.71 14.72 -33.10
CA GLN A 115 1.49 14.35 -34.51
C GLN A 115 0.93 12.93 -34.63
N VAL A 116 1.40 11.98 -33.83
CA VAL A 116 0.84 10.61 -33.81
C VAL A 116 -0.62 10.65 -33.27
N TRP A 117 -0.88 11.43 -32.23
CA TRP A 117 -2.22 11.59 -31.67
C TRP A 117 -3.21 12.19 -32.66
N GLU A 118 -2.83 13.25 -33.36
CA GLU A 118 -3.66 13.88 -34.38
C GLU A 118 -3.97 12.94 -35.54
N ALA A 119 -3.06 12.04 -35.87
CA ALA A 119 -3.24 11.04 -36.93
C ALA A 119 -3.99 9.76 -36.50
N ARG A 120 -4.32 9.60 -35.21
CA ARG A 120 -4.78 8.33 -34.59
C ARG A 120 -5.94 7.64 -35.32
N GLU A 121 -6.90 8.40 -35.85
CA GLU A 121 -8.06 7.85 -36.57
C GLU A 121 -7.66 7.14 -37.89
N SER A 122 -6.52 7.51 -38.47
CA SER A 122 -5.98 6.91 -39.69
C SER A 122 -5.02 5.75 -39.47
N LEU A 123 -4.54 5.55 -38.21
CA LEU A 123 -3.48 4.59 -37.92
C LEU A 123 -3.95 3.14 -37.76
N GLN A 124 -5.27 2.89 -37.72
CA GLN A 124 -5.86 1.56 -37.49
C GLN A 124 -5.28 0.83 -36.27
N LEU A 125 -5.03 1.58 -35.17
CA LEU A 125 -4.57 1.03 -33.91
C LEU A 125 -5.69 0.18 -33.30
N ASP A 126 -5.33 -0.92 -32.63
CA ASP A 126 -6.28 -1.61 -31.80
C ASP A 126 -6.55 -0.84 -30.46
N ALA A 127 -7.45 -1.35 -29.67
CA ALA A 127 -7.90 -0.65 -28.46
C ALA A 127 -6.76 -0.42 -27.44
N GLU A 128 -5.82 -1.35 -27.32
CA GLU A 128 -4.72 -1.25 -26.35
C GLU A 128 -3.64 -0.28 -26.84
N ASP A 129 -3.27 -0.34 -28.12
CA ASP A 129 -2.35 0.62 -28.73
C ASP A 129 -2.93 2.05 -28.70
N LEU A 130 -4.23 2.18 -28.95
CA LEU A 130 -4.91 3.47 -28.84
C LEU A 130 -4.88 3.99 -27.40
N ARG A 131 -5.09 3.11 -26.43
CA ARG A 131 -5.01 3.47 -25.00
C ARG A 131 -3.61 3.90 -24.59
N LEU A 132 -2.58 3.19 -25.03
CA LEU A 132 -1.18 3.60 -24.80
C LEU A 132 -0.91 5.00 -25.37
N LEU A 133 -1.34 5.24 -26.62
CA LEU A 133 -1.20 6.55 -27.26
C LEU A 133 -1.95 7.64 -26.49
N GLU A 134 -3.18 7.37 -26.04
CA GLU A 134 -3.98 8.28 -25.23
C GLU A 134 -3.26 8.63 -23.92
N ARG A 135 -2.82 7.63 -23.16
CA ARG A 135 -2.10 7.85 -21.90
C ARG A 135 -0.79 8.59 -22.08
N CYS A 136 -0.06 8.27 -23.14
CA CYS A 136 1.17 8.98 -23.49
C CYS A 136 0.88 10.46 -23.83
N TYR A 137 -0.08 10.73 -24.71
CA TYR A 137 -0.44 12.10 -25.10
C TYR A 137 -0.95 12.92 -23.91
N GLU A 138 -1.87 12.38 -23.12
CA GLU A 138 -2.38 13.00 -21.90
C GLU A 138 -1.26 13.30 -20.90
N GLY A 139 -0.36 12.30 -20.66
CA GLY A 139 0.77 12.44 -19.75
C GLY A 139 1.67 13.62 -20.10
N PHE A 140 1.99 13.77 -21.37
CA PHE A 140 2.80 14.89 -21.85
C PHE A 140 2.05 16.23 -21.90
N SER A 141 0.79 16.23 -22.30
CA SER A 141 -0.05 17.44 -22.31
C SER A 141 -0.15 18.09 -20.94
N GLU A 142 -0.28 17.25 -19.90
CA GLU A 142 -0.45 17.70 -18.51
C GLU A 142 0.90 17.83 -17.76
N SER A 143 2.01 17.45 -18.36
CA SER A 143 3.33 17.52 -17.73
C SER A 143 3.96 18.89 -17.72
N GLY A 144 3.43 19.82 -18.56
CA GLY A 144 3.97 21.15 -18.75
C GLY A 144 4.94 21.28 -19.93
N ALA A 145 4.93 20.32 -20.89
CA ALA A 145 5.78 20.36 -22.07
C ALA A 145 5.60 21.61 -22.95
N GLN A 146 4.45 22.26 -22.88
CA GLN A 146 4.12 23.49 -23.60
C GLN A 146 4.33 24.79 -22.82
N LEU A 147 4.74 24.72 -21.57
CA LEU A 147 4.98 25.90 -20.75
C LEU A 147 6.13 26.74 -21.29
N PRO A 148 6.13 28.06 -21.04
CA PRO A 148 7.27 28.92 -21.30
C PRO A 148 8.55 28.43 -20.61
N ALA A 149 9.72 28.78 -21.14
CA ALA A 149 11.00 28.28 -20.65
C ALA A 149 11.24 28.56 -19.13
N GLU A 150 10.83 29.73 -18.65
CA GLU A 150 10.94 30.13 -17.25
C GLU A 150 10.06 29.24 -16.34
N GLU A 151 8.81 29.02 -16.75
CA GLU A 151 7.87 28.16 -16.01
C GLU A 151 8.33 26.68 -16.04
N LYS A 152 8.89 26.20 -17.16
CA LYS A 152 9.51 24.86 -17.23
C LYS A 152 10.66 24.71 -16.27
N GLU A 153 11.54 25.72 -16.16
CA GLU A 153 12.65 25.67 -15.21
C GLU A 153 12.13 25.64 -13.78
N ARG A 154 11.17 26.48 -13.44
CA ARG A 154 10.53 26.46 -12.12
C ARG A 154 9.88 25.11 -11.83
N LEU A 155 9.20 24.52 -12.79
CA LEU A 155 8.56 23.20 -12.65
C LEU A 155 9.60 22.09 -12.41
N ARG A 156 10.78 22.14 -13.05
CA ARG A 156 11.91 21.22 -12.79
C ARG A 156 12.39 21.33 -11.33
N GLU A 157 12.58 22.54 -10.84
CA GLU A 157 12.98 22.79 -9.46
C GLU A 157 11.94 22.25 -8.48
N VAL A 158 10.66 22.52 -8.72
CA VAL A 158 9.55 22.04 -7.88
C VAL A 158 9.51 20.50 -7.83
N LYS A 159 9.59 19.83 -8.99
CA LYS A 159 9.60 18.37 -9.06
C LYS A 159 10.80 17.75 -8.34
N ARG A 160 11.99 18.33 -8.53
CA ARG A 160 13.22 17.89 -7.85
C ARG A 160 13.08 18.01 -6.33
N GLU A 161 12.64 19.18 -5.85
CA GLU A 161 12.48 19.43 -4.43
C GLU A 161 11.40 18.53 -3.81
N LEU A 162 10.28 18.30 -4.50
CA LEU A 162 9.25 17.35 -4.06
C LEU A 162 9.80 15.94 -3.88
N SER A 163 10.62 15.47 -4.83
CA SER A 163 11.23 14.13 -4.75
C SER A 163 12.17 14.01 -3.55
N GLU A 164 13.05 14.99 -3.36
CA GLU A 164 14.00 15.04 -2.24
C GLU A 164 13.30 15.09 -0.88
N LEU A 165 12.27 15.94 -0.75
CA LEU A 165 11.54 16.10 0.51
C LEU A 165 10.67 14.88 0.84
N SER A 166 10.04 14.24 -0.16
CA SER A 166 9.26 13.03 0.05
C SER A 166 10.14 11.87 0.52
N LEU A 167 11.32 11.71 -0.07
CA LEU A 167 12.31 10.73 0.36
C LEU A 167 12.77 11.00 1.80
N THR A 168 13.11 12.26 2.10
CA THR A 168 13.54 12.69 3.45
C THR A 168 12.44 12.42 4.48
N PHE A 169 11.19 12.71 4.15
CA PHE A 169 10.04 12.43 5.02
C PHE A 169 9.96 10.95 5.40
N GLY A 170 10.05 10.05 4.42
CA GLY A 170 10.02 8.61 4.66
C GLY A 170 11.20 8.11 5.51
N GLN A 171 12.40 8.59 5.22
CA GLN A 171 13.61 8.25 5.99
C GLN A 171 13.55 8.76 7.43
N ASN A 172 13.05 9.98 7.65
CA ASN A 172 12.82 10.51 8.99
C ASN A 172 11.85 9.63 9.78
N ASN A 173 10.73 9.22 9.18
CA ASN A 173 9.77 8.32 9.83
C ASN A 173 10.41 7.01 10.25
N LEU A 174 11.17 6.38 9.37
CA LEU A 174 11.84 5.12 9.64
C LEU A 174 12.81 5.26 10.82
N LYS A 175 13.71 6.24 10.76
CA LYS A 175 14.73 6.46 11.79
C LYS A 175 14.13 6.86 13.13
N ASP A 176 13.13 7.73 13.13
CA ASP A 176 12.49 8.21 14.36
C ASP A 176 11.70 7.08 15.04
N GLN A 177 10.97 6.28 14.28
CA GLN A 177 10.24 5.12 14.81
C GLN A 177 11.19 4.07 15.38
N GLN A 178 12.33 3.83 14.72
CA GLN A 178 13.29 2.81 15.13
C GLN A 178 14.08 3.15 16.39
N ARG A 179 14.20 4.41 16.79
CA ARG A 179 14.95 4.81 17.99
C ARG A 179 14.19 4.65 19.30
N PHE A 180 12.86 4.51 19.25
CA PHE A 180 12.06 4.40 20.46
C PHE A 180 12.26 3.04 21.13
N ARG A 181 12.44 3.09 22.46
CA ARG A 181 12.61 1.91 23.32
C ARG A 181 11.87 2.13 24.63
N LEU A 182 10.91 1.26 24.94
CA LEU A 182 10.23 1.21 26.23
C LEU A 182 10.66 -0.06 26.96
N PHE A 183 11.52 0.09 27.96
CA PHE A 183 11.93 -1.03 28.80
C PHE A 183 11.04 -1.14 30.04
N VAL A 184 10.52 -2.33 30.31
CA VAL A 184 9.67 -2.63 31.45
C VAL A 184 10.28 -3.80 32.20
N ASP A 185 10.57 -3.62 33.49
CA ASP A 185 11.12 -4.62 34.40
C ASP A 185 10.08 -5.09 35.46
N ASP A 186 8.93 -4.45 35.54
CA ASP A 186 7.83 -4.84 36.41
C ASP A 186 6.91 -5.86 35.73
N ALA A 187 6.93 -7.09 36.23
CA ALA A 187 6.10 -8.17 35.71
C ALA A 187 4.58 -7.88 35.82
N ALA A 188 4.14 -7.12 36.83
CA ALA A 188 2.74 -6.76 37.00
C ALA A 188 2.29 -5.76 35.91
N ALA A 189 3.19 -4.92 35.41
CA ALA A 189 2.88 -3.94 34.38
C ALA A 189 2.68 -4.58 32.98
N VAL A 190 3.15 -5.81 32.79
CA VAL A 190 3.02 -6.58 31.54
C VAL A 190 2.08 -7.78 31.68
N GLU A 191 1.44 -7.95 32.83
CA GLU A 191 0.47 -9.00 33.07
C GLU A 191 -0.70 -8.86 32.08
N GLY A 192 -1.01 -9.96 31.38
CA GLY A 192 -2.07 -9.97 30.36
C GLY A 192 -1.59 -9.73 28.95
N LEU A 193 -0.31 -9.34 28.71
CA LEU A 193 0.23 -9.32 27.37
C LEU A 193 0.38 -10.75 26.82
N PRO A 194 0.19 -10.95 25.51
CA PRO A 194 0.41 -12.25 24.87
C PRO A 194 1.80 -12.79 25.11
N LEU A 195 1.90 -14.10 25.37
CA LEU A 195 3.20 -14.77 25.63
C LEU A 195 4.17 -14.62 24.44
N SER A 196 3.65 -14.61 23.22
CA SER A 196 4.44 -14.36 22.01
C SER A 196 5.09 -12.97 22.02
N THR A 197 4.32 -11.94 22.35
CA THR A 197 4.81 -10.56 22.47
C THR A 197 5.85 -10.43 23.57
N LEU A 198 5.61 -11.05 24.73
CA LEU A 198 6.57 -11.05 25.84
C LEU A 198 7.87 -11.79 25.49
N ALA A 199 7.80 -12.91 24.75
CA ALA A 199 8.99 -13.64 24.33
C ALA A 199 9.89 -12.78 23.43
N VAL A 200 9.32 -12.18 22.39
CA VAL A 200 10.05 -11.27 21.47
C VAL A 200 10.63 -10.06 22.22
N ALA A 201 9.83 -9.45 23.09
CA ALA A 201 10.28 -8.29 23.89
C ALA A 201 11.43 -8.65 24.86
N ARG A 202 11.45 -9.86 25.41
CA ARG A 202 12.53 -10.35 26.26
C ARG A 202 13.80 -10.60 25.46
N GLU A 203 13.70 -11.30 24.32
CA GLU A 203 14.85 -11.54 23.44
C GLU A 203 15.50 -10.21 22.99
N LEU A 204 14.68 -9.21 22.69
CA LEU A 204 15.15 -7.88 22.32
C LEU A 204 15.86 -7.18 23.51
N ALA A 205 15.31 -7.29 24.72
CA ALA A 205 15.95 -6.74 25.93
C ALA A 205 17.32 -7.40 26.21
N GLU A 206 17.42 -8.71 26.05
CA GLU A 206 18.67 -9.46 26.16
C GLU A 206 19.68 -9.04 25.11
N LYS A 207 19.27 -8.94 23.84
CA LYS A 207 20.10 -8.50 22.71
C LYS A 207 20.68 -7.09 22.94
N GLU A 208 19.88 -6.18 23.50
CA GLU A 208 20.31 -4.80 23.81
C GLU A 208 20.98 -4.66 25.21
N GLY A 209 21.19 -5.76 25.93
CA GLY A 209 21.89 -5.75 27.22
C GLY A 209 21.16 -5.02 28.34
N LYS A 210 19.80 -4.97 28.31
CA LYS A 210 18.97 -4.25 29.29
C LYS A 210 18.73 -5.03 30.59
N GLY A 211 19.14 -6.31 30.67
CA GLY A 211 18.92 -7.16 31.85
C GLY A 211 17.58 -7.90 31.84
N GLU A 212 17.12 -8.31 33.02
CA GLU A 212 15.84 -9.02 33.17
C GLU A 212 14.67 -8.04 32.96
N GLY A 213 13.84 -8.28 31.94
CA GLY A 213 12.70 -7.44 31.59
C GLY A 213 12.27 -7.60 30.14
N TRP A 214 11.51 -6.65 29.64
CA TRP A 214 10.93 -6.63 28.30
C TRP A 214 11.18 -5.29 27.62
N LEU A 215 11.60 -5.33 26.38
CA LEU A 215 11.85 -4.13 25.57
C LEU A 215 10.84 -4.04 24.43
N PHE A 216 10.01 -3.01 24.45
CA PHE A 216 8.99 -2.76 23.46
C PHE A 216 9.40 -1.66 22.50
N THR A 217 8.93 -1.76 21.24
CA THR A 217 9.18 -0.81 20.16
C THR A 217 7.88 -0.31 19.54
N LEU A 218 7.98 0.62 18.58
CA LEU A 218 6.82 1.11 17.82
C LEU A 218 6.47 0.26 16.59
N SER A 219 7.12 -0.91 16.40
CA SER A 219 6.75 -1.85 15.34
C SER A 219 5.35 -2.43 15.60
N ALA A 220 4.61 -2.74 14.54
CA ALA A 220 3.22 -3.20 14.66
C ALA A 220 3.06 -4.41 15.60
N PRO A 221 3.88 -5.50 15.50
CA PRO A 221 3.76 -6.66 16.39
C PRO A 221 4.12 -6.38 17.85
N SER A 222 4.81 -5.29 18.14
CA SER A 222 5.10 -4.84 19.51
C SER A 222 4.04 -3.86 20.02
N TYR A 223 3.68 -2.90 19.18
CA TYR A 223 2.79 -1.79 19.55
C TYR A 223 1.34 -2.22 19.78
N PHE A 224 0.73 -2.92 18.81
CA PHE A 224 -0.70 -3.24 18.91
C PHE A 224 -1.04 -4.17 20.06
N PRO A 225 -0.37 -5.30 20.29
CA PRO A 225 -0.64 -6.13 21.46
C PRO A 225 -0.38 -5.40 22.77
N PHE A 226 0.63 -4.52 22.83
CA PHE A 226 0.89 -3.71 24.01
C PHE A 226 -0.29 -2.77 24.31
N MET A 227 -0.83 -2.07 23.30
CA MET A 227 -1.96 -1.16 23.46
C MET A 227 -3.27 -1.87 23.81
N GLN A 228 -3.44 -3.11 23.35
CA GLN A 228 -4.64 -3.92 23.60
C GLN A 228 -4.63 -4.60 24.97
N HIS A 229 -3.46 -5.01 25.47
CA HIS A 229 -3.40 -5.90 26.63
C HIS A 229 -2.62 -5.35 27.83
N CYS A 230 -1.78 -4.33 27.69
CA CYS A 230 -1.06 -3.75 28.83
C CYS A 230 -2.03 -3.11 29.84
N PRO A 231 -2.07 -3.54 31.11
CA PRO A 231 -3.02 -3.01 32.09
C PRO A 231 -2.69 -1.58 32.53
N SER A 232 -1.44 -1.15 32.41
CA SER A 232 -0.99 0.18 32.84
C SER A 232 -1.38 1.28 31.83
N SER A 233 -2.35 2.13 32.17
CA SER A 233 -2.72 3.29 31.34
C SER A 233 -1.54 4.25 31.14
N THR A 234 -0.65 4.41 32.14
CA THR A 234 0.53 5.26 32.05
C THR A 234 1.50 4.74 30.98
N LEU A 235 1.77 3.43 30.93
CA LEU A 235 2.65 2.84 29.92
C LEU A 235 2.00 2.87 28.53
N ARG A 236 0.69 2.63 28.43
CA ARG A 236 -0.06 2.82 27.18
C ARG A 236 0.02 4.27 26.69
N GLN A 237 -0.12 5.24 27.60
CA GLN A 237 0.02 6.65 27.27
C GLN A 237 1.42 6.93 26.71
N GLU A 238 2.49 6.47 27.36
CA GLU A 238 3.86 6.65 26.90
C GLU A 238 4.06 6.07 25.52
N MET A 239 3.63 4.82 25.29
CA MET A 239 3.73 4.13 24.00
C MET A 239 2.94 4.85 22.90
N TYR A 240 1.70 5.26 23.21
CA TYR A 240 0.80 5.97 22.28
C TYR A 240 1.37 7.33 21.88
N LEU A 241 1.77 8.13 22.87
CA LEU A 241 2.31 9.48 22.62
C LEU A 241 3.62 9.40 21.81
N ALA A 242 4.47 8.41 22.11
CA ALA A 242 5.67 8.17 21.31
C ALA A 242 5.33 7.83 19.84
N LYS A 243 4.33 6.97 19.61
CA LYS A 243 3.88 6.62 18.26
C LYS A 243 3.33 7.83 17.51
N MET A 244 2.51 8.64 18.18
CA MET A 244 1.86 9.82 17.59
C MET A 244 2.81 11.02 17.47
N ALA A 245 3.97 10.98 18.12
CA ALA A 245 5.00 12.02 18.02
C ALA A 245 6.09 11.70 16.98
N VAL A 246 6.00 10.56 16.29
CA VAL A 246 6.95 10.23 15.22
C VAL A 246 6.98 11.34 14.17
N GLY A 247 8.17 11.88 13.89
CA GLY A 247 8.36 13.03 13.01
C GLY A 247 7.89 14.37 13.57
N ALA A 248 7.68 14.50 14.90
CA ALA A 248 7.21 15.73 15.55
C ALA A 248 8.06 16.15 16.76
N ALA A 249 9.21 15.55 16.97
CA ALA A 249 10.01 15.76 18.18
C ALA A 249 10.81 17.09 18.23
N GLY A 250 10.83 17.88 17.17
CA GLY A 250 11.58 19.16 17.11
C GLY A 250 13.08 18.97 16.92
N ASP A 251 13.49 17.82 16.40
CA ASP A 251 14.88 17.45 16.15
C ASP A 251 15.18 17.24 14.65
N ALA A 252 16.25 16.52 14.33
CA ALA A 252 16.68 16.27 12.95
C ALA A 252 15.66 15.45 12.12
N TYR A 253 14.71 14.77 12.76
CA TYR A 253 13.68 13.95 12.09
C TYR A 253 12.31 14.63 12.07
N ASP A 254 12.24 15.93 12.39
CA ASP A 254 10.96 16.66 12.41
C ASP A 254 10.41 16.92 11.02
N ASN A 255 9.24 16.38 10.75
CA ASN A 255 8.56 16.45 9.45
C ASN A 255 7.60 17.64 9.31
N ARG A 256 7.29 18.40 10.37
CA ARG A 256 6.30 19.49 10.31
C ARG A 256 6.66 20.57 9.30
N GLY A 257 7.95 20.94 9.23
CA GLY A 257 8.46 21.87 8.22
C GLY A 257 8.37 21.28 6.81
N LEU A 258 8.70 19.98 6.67
CA LEU A 258 8.62 19.25 5.39
C LEU A 258 7.19 19.20 4.86
N ILE A 259 6.19 18.91 5.71
CA ILE A 259 4.77 18.87 5.32
C ILE A 259 4.37 20.19 4.67
N ARG A 260 4.61 21.32 5.35
CA ARG A 260 4.24 22.64 4.80
C ARG A 260 4.91 22.90 3.47
N ARG A 261 6.20 22.55 3.35
CA ARG A 261 6.93 22.74 2.10
C ARG A 261 6.42 21.84 0.99
N LEU A 262 6.19 20.54 1.28
CA LEU A 262 5.62 19.58 0.32
C LEU A 262 4.25 20.03 -0.20
N VAL A 263 3.35 20.45 0.70
CA VAL A 263 2.00 20.89 0.34
C VAL A 263 2.04 22.16 -0.49
N ASN A 264 2.88 23.14 -0.14
CA ASN A 264 3.03 24.35 -0.92
C ASN A 264 3.62 24.10 -2.31
N LEU A 265 4.62 23.22 -2.42
CA LEU A 265 5.19 22.81 -3.71
C LEU A 265 4.18 22.05 -4.58
N ARG A 266 3.34 21.20 -3.98
CA ARG A 266 2.26 20.52 -4.69
C ARG A 266 1.21 21.50 -5.22
N LEU A 267 0.86 22.50 -4.42
CA LEU A 267 0.00 23.59 -4.87
C LEU A 267 0.62 24.35 -6.04
N GLU A 268 1.89 24.76 -5.90
CA GLU A 268 2.61 25.48 -6.95
C GLU A 268 2.70 24.65 -8.23
N LEU A 269 3.00 23.35 -8.13
CA LEU A 269 2.99 22.41 -9.26
C LEU A 269 1.63 22.38 -9.96
N ALA A 270 0.56 22.28 -9.19
CA ALA A 270 -0.79 22.24 -9.74
C ALA A 270 -1.16 23.55 -10.44
N GLN A 271 -0.81 24.72 -9.85
CA GLN A 271 -1.08 26.03 -10.42
C GLN A 271 -0.26 26.28 -11.68
N LEU A 272 1.01 25.90 -11.74
CA LEU A 272 1.85 25.96 -12.95
C LEU A 272 1.22 25.13 -14.09
N LEU A 273 0.52 24.04 -13.76
CA LEU A 273 -0.16 23.16 -14.72
C LEU A 273 -1.65 23.50 -14.93
N GLY A 274 -2.09 24.68 -14.46
CA GLY A 274 -3.43 25.22 -14.74
C GLY A 274 -4.55 24.73 -13.84
N SER A 275 -4.24 23.99 -12.74
CA SER A 275 -5.23 23.55 -11.75
C SER A 275 -5.24 24.47 -10.52
N LYS A 276 -6.40 24.63 -9.86
CA LYS A 276 -6.53 25.49 -8.67
C LYS A 276 -5.92 24.89 -7.42
N SER A 277 -5.90 23.56 -7.32
CA SER A 277 -5.34 22.82 -6.20
C SER A 277 -4.69 21.53 -6.68
N PHE A 278 -3.86 20.93 -5.81
CA PHE A 278 -3.23 19.65 -6.12
C PHE A 278 -4.28 18.53 -6.26
N ALA A 279 -5.30 18.52 -5.41
CA ALA A 279 -6.38 17.55 -5.48
C ALA A 279 -7.14 17.65 -6.82
N GLU A 280 -7.46 18.86 -7.31
CA GLU A 280 -8.11 19.04 -8.62
C GLU A 280 -7.27 18.41 -9.73
N LYS A 281 -5.96 18.66 -9.74
CA LYS A 281 -5.04 18.07 -10.72
C LYS A 281 -5.03 16.54 -10.68
N VAL A 282 -4.90 15.97 -9.48
CA VAL A 282 -4.81 14.51 -9.31
C VAL A 282 -6.10 13.82 -9.68
N LEU A 283 -7.23 14.36 -9.21
CA LEU A 283 -8.54 13.73 -9.36
C LEU A 283 -9.07 13.74 -10.78
N ALA A 284 -8.59 14.65 -11.65
CA ALA A 284 -9.00 14.71 -13.05
C ALA A 284 -8.86 13.36 -13.79
N ARG A 285 -7.94 12.48 -13.32
CA ARG A 285 -7.69 11.15 -13.90
C ARG A 285 -8.04 10.00 -12.96
N ARG A 286 -8.95 10.21 -12.00
CA ARG A 286 -9.43 9.18 -11.07
C ARG A 286 -10.88 8.82 -11.41
N MET A 287 -11.35 7.68 -10.91
CA MET A 287 -12.78 7.34 -11.00
C MET A 287 -13.67 8.43 -10.39
N ALA A 288 -13.24 9.00 -9.26
CA ALA A 288 -13.96 10.08 -8.60
C ALA A 288 -14.07 11.37 -9.45
N GLY A 289 -13.07 11.68 -10.27
CA GLY A 289 -13.08 12.79 -11.24
C GLY A 289 -13.09 14.21 -10.64
N SER A 290 -13.44 14.39 -9.37
CA SER A 290 -13.53 15.72 -8.74
C SER A 290 -13.46 15.67 -7.21
N THR A 291 -13.07 16.80 -6.60
CA THR A 291 -13.10 16.99 -5.15
C THR A 291 -14.51 16.88 -4.58
N THR A 292 -15.52 17.33 -5.34
CA THR A 292 -16.94 17.24 -4.96
C THR A 292 -17.39 15.78 -4.83
N ALA A 293 -17.00 14.90 -5.75
CA ALA A 293 -17.34 13.49 -5.69
C ALA A 293 -16.66 12.79 -4.48
N VAL A 294 -15.38 13.13 -4.23
CA VAL A 294 -14.66 12.59 -3.06
C VAL A 294 -15.31 13.00 -1.75
N TYR A 295 -15.56 14.30 -1.53
CA TYR A 295 -16.23 14.75 -0.31
C TYR A 295 -17.66 14.22 -0.22
N GLY A 296 -18.38 14.10 -1.35
CA GLY A 296 -19.70 13.48 -1.41
C GLY A 296 -19.71 12.05 -0.85
N LEU A 297 -18.76 11.20 -1.29
CA LEU A 297 -18.62 9.85 -0.75
C LEU A 297 -18.24 9.85 0.74
N LEU A 298 -17.24 10.67 1.13
CA LEU A 298 -16.80 10.72 2.53
C LEU A 298 -17.94 11.18 3.46
N ASP A 299 -18.72 12.17 3.03
CA ASP A 299 -19.85 12.69 3.81
C ASP A 299 -21.01 11.69 3.88
N GLU A 300 -21.35 11.02 2.78
CA GLU A 300 -22.40 10.00 2.73
C GLU A 300 -22.06 8.79 3.63
N LEU A 301 -20.82 8.33 3.59
CA LEU A 301 -20.36 7.27 4.47
C LEU A 301 -20.31 7.73 5.94
N LEU A 302 -19.83 8.93 6.22
CA LEU A 302 -19.79 9.44 7.58
C LEU A 302 -21.18 9.57 8.19
N GLU A 303 -22.17 10.04 7.42
CA GLU A 303 -23.57 10.13 7.86
C GLU A 303 -24.12 8.74 8.22
N ALA A 304 -23.78 7.71 7.44
CA ALA A 304 -24.22 6.34 7.70
C ALA A 304 -23.52 5.70 8.92
N TYR A 305 -22.20 5.87 9.05
CA TYR A 305 -21.42 5.16 10.07
C TYR A 305 -21.33 5.87 11.41
N LYS A 306 -21.38 7.20 11.46
CA LYS A 306 -21.16 7.96 12.70
C LYS A 306 -22.15 7.64 13.81
N PRO A 307 -23.47 7.47 13.56
CA PRO A 307 -24.41 7.07 14.60
C PRO A 307 -24.11 5.70 15.21
N LEU A 308 -23.59 4.75 14.40
CA LEU A 308 -23.13 3.45 14.89
C LEU A 308 -21.86 3.62 15.74
N ALA A 309 -20.89 4.37 15.25
CA ALA A 309 -19.63 4.64 15.96
C ALA A 309 -19.85 5.30 17.33
N GLU A 310 -20.79 6.24 17.43
CA GLU A 310 -21.15 6.90 18.68
C GLU A 310 -21.79 5.93 19.70
N LYS A 311 -22.62 4.99 19.23
CA LYS A 311 -23.18 3.91 20.07
C LYS A 311 -22.10 2.94 20.54
N GLU A 312 -21.20 2.55 19.65
CA GLU A 312 -20.07 1.67 19.97
C GLU A 312 -19.14 2.30 21.01
N LEU A 313 -18.81 3.60 20.81
CA LEU A 313 -18.00 4.37 21.75
C LEU A 313 -18.65 4.45 23.13
N ALA A 314 -19.95 4.73 23.19
CA ALA A 314 -20.70 4.81 24.44
C ALA A 314 -20.72 3.45 25.15
N ALA A 315 -20.96 2.35 24.45
CA ALA A 315 -20.97 1.01 25.03
C ALA A 315 -19.62 0.62 25.65
N VAL A 316 -18.51 0.88 24.94
CA VAL A 316 -17.16 0.62 25.45
C VAL A 316 -16.85 1.55 26.65
N ALA A 317 -17.24 2.83 26.59
CA ALA A 317 -17.02 3.77 27.67
C ALA A 317 -17.83 3.42 28.95
N ASP A 318 -19.07 2.97 28.79
CA ASP A 318 -19.91 2.52 29.93
C ASP A 318 -19.32 1.27 30.61
N PHE A 319 -18.90 0.30 29.83
CA PHE A 319 -18.20 -0.89 30.32
C PHE A 319 -16.89 -0.53 31.04
N ALA A 320 -16.10 0.35 30.48
CA ALA A 320 -14.84 0.79 31.08
C ALA A 320 -15.09 1.52 32.41
N ARG A 321 -16.14 2.38 32.48
CA ARG A 321 -16.55 3.08 33.70
C ARG A 321 -16.94 2.10 34.80
N GLU A 322 -17.72 1.08 34.48
CA GLU A 322 -18.12 0.03 35.44
C GLU A 322 -16.89 -0.74 35.97
N ALA A 323 -15.86 -0.90 35.14
CA ALA A 323 -14.59 -1.49 35.53
C ALA A 323 -13.62 -0.50 36.22
N GLY A 324 -14.04 0.74 36.49
CA GLY A 324 -13.27 1.73 37.24
C GLY A 324 -12.40 2.67 36.39
N ALA A 325 -12.60 2.72 35.07
CA ALA A 325 -11.87 3.65 34.20
C ALA A 325 -12.34 5.11 34.43
N THR A 326 -11.42 6.04 34.21
CA THR A 326 -11.74 7.49 34.20
C THR A 326 -12.27 7.88 32.81
N LEU A 327 -13.36 8.63 32.79
CA LEU A 327 -13.92 9.16 31.53
C LEU A 327 -13.62 10.66 31.36
N PRO A 328 -13.59 11.17 30.12
CA PRO A 328 -13.72 10.40 28.87
C PRO A 328 -12.50 9.51 28.63
N LEU A 329 -12.72 8.38 27.95
CA LEU A 329 -11.61 7.50 27.52
C LEU A 329 -10.63 8.30 26.68
N GLN A 330 -9.37 8.19 27.04
CA GLN A 330 -8.30 8.80 26.25
C GLN A 330 -7.92 7.92 25.05
N PRO A 331 -7.34 8.49 23.99
CA PRO A 331 -6.95 7.71 22.82
C PRO A 331 -6.05 6.50 23.13
N TRP A 332 -5.18 6.60 24.13
CA TRP A 332 -4.32 5.48 24.58
C TRP A 332 -5.03 4.41 25.39
N ASP A 333 -6.25 4.68 25.88
CA ASP A 333 -7.05 3.71 26.63
C ASP A 333 -8.07 2.98 25.75
N TRP A 334 -8.36 3.52 24.56
CA TRP A 334 -9.40 3.02 23.66
C TRP A 334 -9.18 1.54 23.29
N SER A 335 -8.01 1.21 22.73
CA SER A 335 -7.73 -0.16 22.26
C SER A 335 -7.80 -1.19 23.41
N TYR A 336 -7.34 -0.82 24.59
CA TYR A 336 -7.41 -1.67 25.78
C TYR A 336 -8.85 -1.96 26.21
N TRP A 337 -9.67 -0.94 26.32
CA TRP A 337 -11.05 -1.12 26.75
C TRP A 337 -11.93 -1.75 25.67
N ALA A 338 -11.68 -1.44 24.41
CA ALA A 338 -12.33 -2.08 23.28
C ALA A 338 -12.06 -3.60 23.23
N GLU A 339 -10.79 -4.02 23.44
CA GLU A 339 -10.44 -5.44 23.49
C GLU A 339 -11.09 -6.16 24.70
N ARG A 340 -11.07 -5.56 25.87
CA ARG A 340 -11.75 -6.11 27.06
C ARG A 340 -13.26 -6.20 26.89
N TYR A 341 -13.87 -5.20 26.24
CA TYR A 341 -15.29 -5.23 25.90
C TYR A 341 -15.58 -6.39 24.93
N LYS A 342 -14.74 -6.57 23.89
CA LYS A 342 -14.83 -7.65 22.94
C LYS A 342 -14.76 -9.02 23.64
N GLN A 343 -13.79 -9.22 24.51
CA GLN A 343 -13.65 -10.45 25.29
C GLN A 343 -14.87 -10.70 26.20
N ALA A 344 -15.42 -9.67 26.85
CA ALA A 344 -16.54 -9.81 27.76
C ALA A 344 -17.88 -10.11 27.07
N PHE A 345 -18.17 -9.51 25.92
CA PHE A 345 -19.47 -9.59 25.27
C PHE A 345 -19.49 -10.49 24.04
N TYR A 346 -18.36 -10.64 23.35
CA TYR A 346 -18.24 -11.53 22.21
C TYR A 346 -17.52 -12.84 22.56
N GLU A 347 -16.96 -12.91 23.79
CA GLU A 347 -16.20 -14.07 24.27
C GLU A 347 -15.09 -14.49 23.31
N LEU A 348 -14.53 -13.51 22.59
CA LEU A 348 -13.48 -13.71 21.57
C LEU A 348 -12.19 -13.05 22.03
N ASP A 349 -11.18 -13.89 22.24
CA ASP A 349 -9.79 -13.48 22.38
C ASP A 349 -9.06 -13.88 21.09
N GLU A 350 -8.48 -12.92 20.39
CA GLU A 350 -7.73 -13.22 19.16
C GLU A 350 -6.52 -14.12 19.41
N GLU A 351 -5.98 -14.12 20.62
CA GLU A 351 -4.90 -15.03 21.00
C GLU A 351 -5.35 -16.50 21.04
N GLU A 352 -6.65 -16.78 21.28
CA GLU A 352 -7.19 -18.14 21.18
C GLU A 352 -7.26 -18.63 19.72
N LEU A 353 -7.28 -17.71 18.74
CA LEU A 353 -7.33 -18.02 17.32
C LEU A 353 -5.95 -18.27 16.71
N ARG A 354 -4.91 -17.61 17.20
CA ARG A 354 -3.54 -17.73 16.66
C ARG A 354 -3.07 -19.18 16.45
N PRO A 355 -3.30 -20.14 17.36
CA PRO A 355 -2.88 -21.51 17.17
C PRO A 355 -3.43 -22.20 15.91
N TYR A 356 -4.50 -21.66 15.33
CA TYR A 356 -5.14 -22.17 14.12
C TYR A 356 -4.68 -21.48 12.83
N PHE A 357 -3.88 -20.41 12.97
CA PHE A 357 -3.38 -19.60 11.84
C PHE A 357 -1.86 -19.65 11.77
N GLU A 358 -1.29 -20.86 11.69
CA GLU A 358 0.13 -21.03 11.40
C GLU A 358 0.45 -20.51 10.00
N LEU A 359 1.49 -19.65 9.87
CA LEU A 359 1.82 -18.94 8.63
C LEU A 359 1.95 -19.87 7.41
N SER A 360 2.61 -21.02 7.55
CA SER A 360 2.77 -21.97 6.45
C SER A 360 1.42 -22.49 5.95
N ARG A 361 0.50 -22.82 6.86
CA ARG A 361 -0.85 -23.29 6.51
C ARG A 361 -1.72 -22.19 5.93
N VAL A 362 -1.58 -20.97 6.44
CA VAL A 362 -2.28 -19.79 5.88
C VAL A 362 -1.80 -19.53 4.47
N SER A 363 -0.48 -19.60 4.22
CA SER A 363 0.08 -19.46 2.87
C SER A 363 -0.49 -20.50 1.89
N ASP A 364 -0.48 -21.77 2.30
CA ASP A 364 -1.05 -22.87 1.52
C ASP A 364 -2.55 -22.67 1.26
N ALA A 365 -3.29 -22.17 2.25
CA ALA A 365 -4.72 -21.90 2.13
C ALA A 365 -5.02 -20.77 1.14
N ILE A 366 -4.24 -19.69 1.17
CA ILE A 366 -4.38 -18.56 0.25
C ILE A 366 -4.03 -19.01 -1.18
N PHE A 367 -2.95 -19.78 -1.36
CA PHE A 367 -2.59 -20.32 -2.67
C PHE A 367 -3.65 -21.32 -3.18
N SER A 368 -4.19 -22.17 -2.29
CA SER A 368 -5.27 -23.09 -2.63
C SER A 368 -6.57 -22.36 -3.00
N LEU A 369 -6.86 -21.22 -2.34
CA LEU A 369 -7.99 -20.37 -2.71
C LEU A 369 -7.84 -19.85 -4.15
N ALA A 370 -6.68 -19.33 -4.49
CA ALA A 370 -6.41 -18.87 -5.85
C ALA A 370 -6.46 -20.04 -6.88
N THR A 371 -5.98 -21.22 -6.49
CA THR A 371 -6.11 -22.42 -7.32
C THR A 371 -7.58 -22.79 -7.54
N ARG A 372 -8.41 -22.73 -6.49
CA ARG A 372 -9.85 -23.03 -6.57
C ARG A 372 -10.61 -22.02 -7.43
N LEU A 373 -10.26 -20.73 -7.33
CA LEU A 373 -10.93 -19.65 -8.06
C LEU A 373 -10.47 -19.55 -9.52
N TYR A 374 -9.17 -19.61 -9.74
CA TYR A 374 -8.55 -19.26 -11.03
C TYR A 374 -7.79 -20.42 -11.69
N GLY A 375 -7.63 -21.56 -11.01
CA GLY A 375 -6.88 -22.72 -11.54
C GLY A 375 -5.35 -22.57 -11.47
N ILE A 376 -4.83 -21.46 -10.97
CA ILE A 376 -3.38 -21.18 -10.90
C ILE A 376 -2.68 -22.05 -9.85
N ARG A 377 -1.41 -22.34 -10.04
CA ARG A 377 -0.60 -23.23 -9.18
C ARG A 377 0.70 -22.56 -8.79
N PHE A 378 1.12 -22.79 -7.56
CA PHE A 378 2.35 -22.24 -6.96
C PHE A 378 3.31 -23.38 -6.67
N THR A 379 4.57 -23.23 -7.10
CA THR A 379 5.64 -24.20 -6.85
C THR A 379 6.81 -23.47 -6.22
N GLU A 380 7.22 -23.83 -5.01
CA GLU A 380 8.34 -23.19 -4.33
C GLU A 380 9.65 -23.48 -5.08
N ARG A 381 10.49 -22.46 -5.20
CA ARG A 381 11.80 -22.46 -5.88
C ARG A 381 12.89 -22.08 -4.89
N THR A 382 13.58 -23.10 -4.40
CA THR A 382 14.71 -22.94 -3.44
C THR A 382 16.06 -22.77 -4.13
N ASP A 383 16.08 -22.86 -5.44
CA ASP A 383 17.27 -22.71 -6.30
C ASP A 383 17.47 -21.28 -6.84
N LEU A 384 16.51 -20.38 -6.63
CA LEU A 384 16.60 -18.98 -7.00
C LEU A 384 17.16 -18.13 -5.87
N PRO A 385 18.10 -17.21 -6.16
CA PRO A 385 18.62 -16.30 -5.14
C PRO A 385 17.55 -15.37 -4.59
N VAL A 386 17.64 -15.08 -3.30
CA VAL A 386 16.77 -14.14 -2.58
C VAL A 386 17.60 -13.06 -1.90
N TYR A 387 16.99 -11.91 -1.62
CA TYR A 387 17.69 -10.78 -0.98
C TYR A 387 17.82 -10.94 0.55
N HIS A 388 17.06 -11.81 1.18
CA HIS A 388 17.14 -12.15 2.60
C HIS A 388 16.75 -13.61 2.83
N SER A 389 17.31 -14.26 3.88
CA SER A 389 17.06 -15.67 4.17
C SER A 389 15.61 -16.03 4.48
N ASP A 390 14.80 -15.07 4.90
CA ASP A 390 13.38 -15.26 5.23
C ASP A 390 12.46 -15.12 4.01
N VAL A 391 13.02 -14.82 2.83
CA VAL A 391 12.25 -14.67 1.60
C VAL A 391 12.08 -16.01 0.91
N HIS A 392 10.84 -16.34 0.58
CA HIS A 392 10.49 -17.51 -0.22
C HIS A 392 10.10 -17.10 -1.63
N THR A 393 10.45 -17.93 -2.62
CA THR A 393 10.15 -17.68 -4.04
C THR A 393 9.26 -18.79 -4.57
N TYR A 394 8.22 -18.40 -5.31
CA TYR A 394 7.30 -19.33 -5.96
C TYR A 394 7.23 -19.06 -7.45
N GLU A 395 7.29 -20.13 -8.24
CA GLU A 395 6.98 -20.13 -9.66
C GLU A 395 5.47 -20.36 -9.81
N VAL A 396 4.80 -19.49 -10.56
CA VAL A 396 3.34 -19.51 -10.70
C VAL A 396 2.97 -19.91 -12.11
N HIS A 397 2.04 -20.88 -12.24
CA HIS A 397 1.54 -21.39 -13.51
C HIS A 397 0.03 -21.30 -13.60
N ASP A 398 -0.49 -21.09 -14.80
CA ASP A 398 -1.92 -21.15 -15.10
C ASP A 398 -2.45 -22.59 -15.11
N ALA A 399 -3.75 -22.74 -15.24
CA ALA A 399 -4.44 -24.04 -15.30
C ALA A 399 -3.94 -24.92 -16.46
N ASP A 400 -3.57 -24.31 -17.59
CA ASP A 400 -3.03 -25.00 -18.77
C ASP A 400 -1.52 -25.30 -18.67
N GLY A 401 -0.85 -24.88 -17.59
CA GLY A 401 0.57 -25.05 -17.35
C GLY A 401 1.44 -23.94 -17.91
N SER A 402 0.90 -22.88 -18.50
CA SER A 402 1.66 -21.71 -18.93
C SER A 402 2.22 -20.94 -17.72
N TYR A 403 3.42 -20.40 -17.85
CA TYR A 403 4.09 -19.63 -16.81
C TYR A 403 3.43 -18.25 -16.65
N LEU A 404 3.09 -17.88 -15.40
CA LEU A 404 2.44 -16.60 -15.05
C LEU A 404 3.35 -15.60 -14.36
N GLY A 405 4.40 -16.04 -13.66
CA GLY A 405 5.30 -15.13 -12.96
C GLY A 405 6.06 -15.75 -11.80
N LEU A 406 6.96 -14.96 -11.22
CA LEU A 406 7.60 -15.25 -9.94
C LEU A 406 6.94 -14.44 -8.83
N LEU A 407 6.68 -15.11 -7.70
CA LEU A 407 6.17 -14.49 -6.49
C LEU A 407 7.19 -14.67 -5.35
N TYR A 408 7.69 -13.56 -4.83
CA TYR A 408 8.54 -13.52 -3.64
C TYR A 408 7.69 -13.13 -2.44
N THR A 409 7.86 -13.81 -1.30
CA THR A 409 7.16 -13.48 -0.05
C THR A 409 8.15 -13.21 1.06
N ASP A 410 8.00 -12.09 1.74
CA ASP A 410 8.86 -11.58 2.79
C ASP A 410 8.03 -11.19 4.01
N PHE A 411 7.92 -12.08 4.98
CA PHE A 411 6.88 -12.02 6.01
C PHE A 411 7.26 -11.28 7.29
N PHE A 412 8.55 -11.18 7.65
CA PHE A 412 8.91 -10.80 9.00
C PHE A 412 9.56 -9.42 9.11
N PRO A 413 9.30 -8.69 10.22
CA PRO A 413 9.95 -7.42 10.50
C PRO A 413 11.44 -7.64 10.82
N ARG A 414 12.27 -6.67 10.43
CA ARG A 414 13.70 -6.61 10.77
C ARG A 414 14.23 -5.19 10.73
N GLU A 415 15.44 -4.99 11.21
CA GLU A 415 16.12 -3.71 11.11
C GLU A 415 16.27 -3.31 9.62
N GLY A 416 15.97 -2.05 9.30
CA GLY A 416 16.00 -1.55 7.92
C GLY A 416 14.74 -1.82 7.09
N LYS A 417 13.80 -2.65 7.56
CA LYS A 417 12.54 -2.89 6.87
C LYS A 417 11.47 -1.87 7.26
N GLN A 418 10.82 -1.27 6.28
CA GLN A 418 9.71 -0.35 6.52
C GLN A 418 8.53 -1.07 7.19
N SER A 419 7.78 -0.33 8.01
CA SER A 419 6.57 -0.85 8.65
C SER A 419 5.40 -0.89 7.66
N GLY A 420 4.44 -1.76 7.93
CA GLY A 420 3.26 -1.97 7.09
C GLY A 420 3.40 -3.23 6.22
N ALA A 421 2.59 -3.31 5.20
CA ALA A 421 2.65 -4.35 4.19
C ALA A 421 2.49 -3.69 2.82
N TRP A 422 3.04 -4.31 1.79
CA TRP A 422 2.92 -3.83 0.42
C TRP A 422 3.26 -4.90 -0.60
N MET A 423 2.74 -4.73 -1.80
CA MET A 423 3.13 -5.44 -3.01
C MET A 423 3.91 -4.51 -3.92
N ASN A 424 5.00 -5.01 -4.50
CA ASN A 424 5.73 -4.34 -5.58
C ASN A 424 5.93 -5.28 -6.77
N ASN A 425 5.93 -4.71 -7.97
CA ASN A 425 6.48 -5.35 -9.15
C ASN A 425 7.99 -5.06 -9.21
N LEU A 426 8.80 -6.11 -9.13
CA LEU A 426 10.23 -6.01 -9.48
C LEU A 426 10.39 -5.93 -11.00
N GLN A 427 9.47 -6.54 -11.72
CA GLN A 427 9.31 -6.50 -13.17
C GLN A 427 7.82 -6.57 -13.49
N GLU A 428 7.37 -5.71 -14.41
CA GLU A 428 6.00 -5.72 -14.93
C GLU A 428 5.81 -6.84 -15.97
N GLN A 429 4.54 -7.18 -16.23
CA GLN A 429 4.19 -8.00 -17.39
C GLN A 429 4.13 -7.11 -18.65
N TYR A 430 4.78 -7.55 -19.73
CA TYR A 430 4.75 -6.86 -21.03
C TYR A 430 5.11 -7.80 -22.19
N HIS A 431 4.86 -7.39 -23.42
CA HIS A 431 5.34 -8.10 -24.61
C HIS A 431 6.58 -7.43 -25.19
N THR A 432 7.59 -8.23 -25.53
CA THR A 432 8.79 -7.76 -26.21
C THR A 432 8.49 -7.29 -27.63
N ALA A 433 9.51 -6.74 -28.31
CA ALA A 433 9.40 -6.35 -29.72
C ALA A 433 9.09 -7.53 -30.64
N GLU A 434 9.54 -8.72 -30.25
CA GLU A 434 9.34 -9.99 -30.95
C GLU A 434 8.00 -10.63 -30.64
N GLY A 435 7.23 -10.05 -29.70
CA GLY A 435 5.90 -10.53 -29.27
C GLY A 435 5.96 -11.62 -28.19
N GLU A 436 7.09 -11.81 -27.53
CA GLU A 436 7.21 -12.72 -26.39
C GLU A 436 6.57 -12.09 -25.14
N ASP A 437 5.74 -12.85 -24.42
CA ASP A 437 5.12 -12.44 -23.18
C ASP A 437 6.12 -12.56 -22.00
N HIS A 438 6.66 -11.42 -21.58
CA HIS A 438 7.47 -11.29 -20.37
C HIS A 438 6.57 -11.23 -19.15
N ARG A 439 6.71 -12.24 -18.29
CA ARG A 439 5.85 -12.36 -17.11
C ARG A 439 6.42 -11.61 -15.90
N PRO A 440 5.55 -11.15 -14.98
CA PRO A 440 5.95 -10.30 -13.86
C PRO A 440 6.76 -11.03 -12.80
N HIS A 441 7.60 -10.28 -12.11
CA HIS A 441 8.23 -10.68 -10.84
C HIS A 441 7.66 -9.81 -9.73
N ILE A 442 6.95 -10.43 -8.81
CA ILE A 442 6.18 -9.75 -7.76
C ILE A 442 6.78 -10.06 -6.40
N VAL A 443 6.88 -9.08 -5.53
CA VAL A 443 7.26 -9.27 -4.14
C VAL A 443 6.14 -8.81 -3.21
N LEU A 444 5.80 -9.66 -2.23
CA LEU A 444 4.95 -9.34 -1.09
C LEU A 444 5.82 -9.11 0.13
N VAL A 445 5.73 -7.94 0.71
CA VAL A 445 6.49 -7.58 1.91
C VAL A 445 5.53 -7.30 3.06
N MET A 446 5.74 -7.96 4.18
CA MET A 446 4.88 -7.89 5.37
C MET A 446 5.71 -7.77 6.63
N ASN A 447 5.06 -7.52 7.76
CA ASN A 447 5.69 -7.39 9.07
C ASN A 447 4.89 -8.20 10.11
N PHE A 448 4.77 -9.52 9.87
CA PHE A 448 4.00 -10.43 10.72
C PHE A 448 4.74 -10.82 12.00
N THR A 449 3.99 -11.35 12.94
CA THR A 449 4.53 -11.91 14.18
C THR A 449 5.57 -12.99 13.88
N GLN A 450 6.79 -12.78 14.36
CA GLN A 450 7.92 -13.71 14.14
C GLN A 450 7.73 -15.03 14.86
N PRO A 451 8.31 -16.14 14.35
CA PRO A 451 8.46 -17.38 15.12
C PRO A 451 9.41 -17.15 16.30
N THR A 452 9.32 -18.02 17.31
CA THR A 452 10.28 -18.12 18.40
C THR A 452 10.98 -19.48 18.37
N ALA A 453 11.98 -19.70 19.20
CA ALA A 453 12.69 -20.97 19.26
C ALA A 453 11.75 -22.19 19.48
N ASP A 454 10.65 -21.98 20.19
CA ASP A 454 9.72 -23.04 20.61
C ASP A 454 8.37 -23.00 19.85
N ARG A 455 8.16 -22.04 18.94
CA ARG A 455 6.86 -21.78 18.35
C ARG A 455 6.98 -21.26 16.92
N PRO A 456 6.23 -21.82 15.95
CA PRO A 456 6.18 -21.28 14.58
C PRO A 456 5.52 -19.90 14.56
N ALA A 457 5.58 -19.20 13.43
CA ALA A 457 4.84 -17.98 13.23
C ALA A 457 3.33 -18.27 13.25
N LEU A 458 2.65 -17.71 14.23
CA LEU A 458 1.18 -17.82 14.41
C LEU A 458 0.56 -16.45 14.22
N LEU A 459 -0.31 -16.32 13.23
CA LEU A 459 -0.89 -15.06 12.81
C LEU A 459 -2.14 -14.70 13.61
N THR A 460 -2.41 -13.40 13.72
CA THR A 460 -3.75 -12.91 14.08
C THR A 460 -4.68 -12.96 12.87
N PRO A 461 -6.03 -12.92 13.06
CA PRO A 461 -6.95 -12.70 11.96
C PRO A 461 -6.64 -11.44 11.15
N GLY A 462 -6.18 -10.37 11.81
CA GLY A 462 -5.75 -9.14 11.14
C GLY A 462 -4.53 -9.34 10.22
N GLU A 463 -3.54 -10.13 10.65
CA GLU A 463 -2.39 -10.48 9.81
C GLU A 463 -2.78 -11.38 8.63
N VAL A 464 -3.73 -12.31 8.82
CA VAL A 464 -4.29 -13.11 7.71
C VAL A 464 -5.01 -12.22 6.70
N ARG A 465 -5.81 -11.25 7.17
CA ARG A 465 -6.50 -10.26 6.31
C ARG A 465 -5.50 -9.45 5.50
N THR A 466 -4.42 -8.99 6.11
CA THR A 466 -3.33 -8.28 5.43
C THR A 466 -2.70 -9.15 4.35
N PHE A 467 -2.47 -10.44 4.61
CA PHE A 467 -1.91 -11.34 3.61
C PHE A 467 -2.86 -11.50 2.41
N LEU A 468 -4.15 -11.70 2.65
CA LEU A 468 -5.16 -11.76 1.58
C LEU A 468 -5.18 -10.47 0.75
N HIS A 469 -5.06 -9.31 1.40
CA HIS A 469 -4.99 -8.00 0.76
C HIS A 469 -3.82 -7.92 -0.22
N GLU A 470 -2.60 -8.10 0.27
CA GLU A 470 -1.40 -8.01 -0.56
C GLU A 470 -1.37 -9.08 -1.65
N PHE A 471 -1.92 -10.26 -1.35
CA PHE A 471 -2.08 -11.31 -2.34
C PHE A 471 -3.09 -10.95 -3.44
N GLY A 472 -4.12 -10.17 -3.14
CA GLY A 472 -5.05 -9.62 -4.13
C GLY A 472 -4.36 -8.69 -5.13
N HIS A 473 -3.44 -7.84 -4.67
CA HIS A 473 -2.56 -7.06 -5.55
C HIS A 473 -1.66 -7.97 -6.40
N SER A 474 -1.13 -9.05 -5.81
CA SER A 474 -0.30 -10.01 -6.55
C SER A 474 -1.08 -10.69 -7.67
N LEU A 475 -2.33 -11.08 -7.41
CA LEU A 475 -3.21 -11.63 -8.46
C LEU A 475 -3.43 -10.62 -9.59
N HIS A 476 -3.61 -9.34 -9.27
CA HIS A 476 -3.75 -8.28 -10.27
C HIS A 476 -2.51 -8.15 -11.15
N GLY A 477 -1.32 -8.24 -10.57
CA GLY A 477 -0.06 -8.27 -11.32
C GLY A 477 0.13 -9.55 -12.13
N MET A 478 0.01 -10.72 -11.48
CA MET A 478 0.27 -12.03 -12.11
C MET A 478 -0.70 -12.39 -13.24
N LEU A 479 -1.96 -11.99 -13.14
CA LEU A 479 -2.99 -12.33 -14.12
C LEU A 479 -3.14 -11.28 -15.22
N SER A 480 -2.32 -10.24 -15.22
CA SER A 480 -2.29 -9.25 -16.30
C SER A 480 -1.97 -9.88 -17.65
N MET A 481 -2.64 -9.39 -18.69
CA MET A 481 -2.51 -9.83 -20.08
C MET A 481 -2.32 -8.64 -21.02
N CYS A 482 -1.63 -7.60 -20.55
CA CYS A 482 -1.36 -6.39 -21.32
C CYS A 482 -0.15 -6.60 -22.22
N ARG A 483 -0.11 -5.93 -23.37
CA ARG A 483 1.09 -5.90 -24.24
C ARG A 483 2.09 -4.82 -23.79
N HIS A 484 1.59 -3.80 -23.11
CA HIS A 484 2.37 -2.64 -22.68
C HIS A 484 2.52 -2.63 -21.17
N GLY A 485 3.77 -2.60 -20.70
CA GLY A 485 4.09 -2.64 -19.27
C GLY A 485 3.48 -1.47 -18.49
N SER A 486 3.44 -0.28 -19.07
CA SER A 486 2.85 0.90 -18.43
C SER A 486 1.33 0.82 -18.23
N LEU A 487 0.64 -0.12 -18.90
CA LEU A 487 -0.78 -0.40 -18.71
C LEU A 487 -1.04 -1.68 -17.89
N SER A 488 0.02 -2.40 -17.49
CA SER A 488 -0.09 -3.75 -16.93
C SER A 488 -0.42 -3.76 -15.43
N GLY A 489 -1.13 -4.80 -15.01
CA GLY A 489 -1.35 -5.15 -13.61
C GLY A 489 -1.88 -4.00 -12.76
N THR A 490 -1.13 -3.62 -11.73
CA THR A 490 -1.50 -2.57 -10.78
C THR A 490 -1.26 -1.14 -11.31
N ASN A 491 -0.83 -0.96 -12.57
CA ASN A 491 -0.70 0.35 -13.23
C ASN A 491 -2.06 0.91 -13.65
N VAL A 492 -3.00 0.95 -12.73
CA VAL A 492 -4.36 1.47 -12.87
C VAL A 492 -4.55 2.74 -12.04
N VAL A 493 -5.71 3.39 -12.17
CA VAL A 493 -6.02 4.56 -11.33
C VAL A 493 -6.11 4.17 -9.85
N ARG A 494 -5.61 5.07 -8.97
CA ARG A 494 -5.43 4.76 -7.53
C ARG A 494 -6.71 4.42 -6.78
N ASP A 495 -7.84 4.98 -7.15
CA ASP A 495 -9.13 4.67 -6.55
C ASP A 495 -9.79 3.39 -7.10
N PHE A 496 -9.07 2.66 -7.96
CA PHE A 496 -9.44 1.31 -8.42
C PHE A 496 -8.46 0.22 -7.97
N VAL A 497 -7.19 0.59 -7.73
CA VAL A 497 -6.11 -0.38 -7.46
C VAL A 497 -6.39 -1.28 -6.26
N GLU A 498 -7.15 -0.78 -5.26
CA GLU A 498 -7.48 -1.53 -4.04
C GLU A 498 -8.67 -2.50 -4.21
N LEU A 499 -9.37 -2.47 -5.35
CA LEU A 499 -10.50 -3.39 -5.56
C LEU A 499 -10.09 -4.87 -5.49
N PRO A 500 -9.04 -5.34 -6.19
CA PRO A 500 -8.64 -6.75 -6.11
C PRO A 500 -8.12 -7.15 -4.72
N SER A 501 -7.40 -6.26 -4.03
CA SER A 501 -6.85 -6.53 -2.70
C SER A 501 -7.94 -6.65 -1.65
N GLN A 502 -8.84 -5.66 -1.56
CA GLN A 502 -9.95 -5.66 -0.61
C GLN A 502 -10.97 -6.77 -0.91
N LEU A 503 -11.18 -7.12 -2.18
CA LEU A 503 -12.03 -8.25 -2.55
C LEU A 503 -11.55 -9.55 -1.90
N MET A 504 -10.24 -9.82 -1.93
CA MET A 504 -9.67 -11.04 -1.35
C MET A 504 -9.84 -11.13 0.17
N GLU A 505 -9.86 -10.01 0.88
CA GLU A 505 -10.05 -9.97 2.32
C GLU A 505 -11.37 -10.62 2.79
N ASN A 506 -12.42 -10.56 1.96
CA ASN A 506 -13.74 -11.06 2.30
C ASN A 506 -13.77 -12.57 2.58
N TRP A 507 -12.86 -13.36 1.99
CA TRP A 507 -12.81 -14.81 2.25
C TRP A 507 -12.46 -15.14 3.70
N LEU A 508 -11.75 -14.27 4.44
CA LEU A 508 -11.48 -14.50 5.87
C LEU A 508 -12.76 -14.62 6.69
N ASP A 509 -13.83 -13.98 6.26
CA ASP A 509 -15.12 -13.98 6.97
C ASP A 509 -16.03 -15.13 6.50
N GLU A 510 -15.56 -15.99 5.57
CA GLU A 510 -16.33 -17.10 5.02
C GLU A 510 -15.99 -18.42 5.73
N ARG A 511 -16.98 -18.96 6.44
CA ARG A 511 -16.85 -20.20 7.24
C ARG A 511 -16.29 -21.37 6.43
N GLU A 512 -16.76 -21.56 5.19
CA GLU A 512 -16.32 -22.65 4.33
C GLU A 512 -14.82 -22.58 4.02
N TRP A 513 -14.27 -21.38 3.86
CA TRP A 513 -12.84 -21.18 3.63
C TRP A 513 -12.05 -21.47 4.91
N LEU A 514 -12.47 -20.93 6.06
CA LEU A 514 -11.81 -21.18 7.36
C LEU A 514 -11.76 -22.66 7.69
N GLN A 515 -12.87 -23.39 7.51
CA GLN A 515 -12.94 -24.84 7.75
C GLN A 515 -11.99 -25.66 6.87
N SER A 516 -11.57 -25.12 5.72
CA SER A 516 -10.69 -25.84 4.80
C SER A 516 -9.24 -25.94 5.28
N PHE A 517 -8.79 -25.06 6.21
CA PHE A 517 -7.38 -25.02 6.59
C PHE A 517 -7.11 -24.72 8.08
N ALA A 518 -8.03 -24.04 8.78
CA ALA A 518 -7.78 -23.58 10.13
C ALA A 518 -7.75 -24.77 11.12
N VAL A 519 -6.54 -25.25 11.41
CA VAL A 519 -6.30 -26.36 12.33
C VAL A 519 -5.20 -25.98 13.32
N HIS A 520 -5.33 -26.45 14.56
CA HIS A 520 -4.37 -26.16 15.63
C HIS A 520 -2.98 -26.71 15.27
N TYR A 521 -1.95 -25.88 15.34
CA TYR A 521 -0.60 -26.18 14.86
C TYR A 521 0.06 -27.40 15.56
N GLN A 522 -0.29 -27.69 16.82
CA GLN A 522 0.25 -28.83 17.57
C GLN A 522 -0.65 -30.06 17.52
N THR A 523 -1.96 -29.88 17.72
CA THR A 523 -2.90 -31.03 17.85
C THR A 523 -3.48 -31.47 16.52
N GLY A 524 -3.50 -30.59 15.49
CA GLY A 524 -4.15 -30.85 14.21
C GLY A 524 -5.68 -30.79 14.28
N GLU A 525 -6.26 -30.44 15.43
CA GLU A 525 -7.70 -30.28 15.59
C GLU A 525 -8.20 -29.05 14.80
N ALA A 526 -9.33 -29.19 14.14
CA ALA A 526 -9.96 -28.08 13.40
C ALA A 526 -10.36 -26.94 14.34
N LEU A 527 -10.40 -25.73 13.82
CA LEU A 527 -10.93 -24.55 14.53
C LEU A 527 -12.33 -24.89 15.07
N PRO A 528 -12.54 -24.81 16.40
CA PRO A 528 -13.81 -25.16 17.02
C PRO A 528 -14.97 -24.33 16.49
N GLU A 529 -16.11 -24.97 16.30
CA GLU A 529 -17.35 -24.32 15.84
C GLU A 529 -17.72 -23.09 16.70
N VAL A 530 -17.55 -23.23 18.03
CA VAL A 530 -17.82 -22.13 18.97
C VAL A 530 -16.93 -20.90 18.73
N LEU A 531 -15.68 -21.09 18.31
CA LEU A 531 -14.81 -19.96 17.97
C LEU A 531 -15.21 -19.30 16.64
N MET A 532 -15.61 -20.09 15.64
CA MET A 532 -16.17 -19.55 14.38
C MET A 532 -17.45 -18.74 14.64
N GLU A 533 -18.36 -19.24 15.47
CA GLU A 533 -19.58 -18.51 15.88
C GLU A 533 -19.25 -17.20 16.60
N ARG A 534 -18.20 -17.19 17.44
CA ARG A 534 -17.72 -15.96 18.11
C ARG A 534 -17.10 -14.99 17.12
N MET A 535 -16.34 -15.47 16.13
CA MET A 535 -15.81 -14.63 15.05
C MET A 535 -16.96 -13.99 14.25
N GLU A 536 -17.96 -14.78 13.84
CA GLU A 536 -19.13 -14.27 13.12
C GLU A 536 -19.89 -13.19 13.93
N ARG A 537 -20.12 -13.41 15.22
CA ARG A 537 -20.74 -12.41 16.11
C ARG A 537 -19.91 -11.14 16.22
N ALA A 538 -18.58 -11.28 16.24
CA ALA A 538 -17.65 -10.16 16.35
C ALA A 538 -17.38 -9.46 15.01
N ARG A 539 -17.89 -9.97 13.89
CA ARG A 539 -17.62 -9.46 12.54
C ARG A 539 -17.87 -7.95 12.39
N HIS A 540 -18.94 -7.47 13.03
CA HIS A 540 -19.30 -6.04 12.98
C HIS A 540 -18.84 -5.26 14.21
N PHE A 541 -17.98 -5.87 15.03
CA PHE A 541 -17.47 -5.21 16.22
C PHE A 541 -16.65 -3.97 15.86
N LEU A 542 -17.11 -2.81 16.33
CA LEU A 542 -16.51 -1.50 16.06
C LEU A 542 -16.43 -1.12 14.58
N ALA A 543 -17.32 -1.66 13.71
CA ALA A 543 -17.37 -1.32 12.29
C ALA A 543 -17.59 0.19 12.08
N GLY A 544 -18.47 0.81 12.87
CA GLY A 544 -18.70 2.24 12.84
C GLY A 544 -17.46 3.05 13.22
N TYR A 545 -16.80 2.69 14.33
CA TYR A 545 -15.56 3.34 14.76
C TYR A 545 -14.44 3.21 13.72
N ALA A 546 -14.23 2.00 13.19
CA ALA A 546 -13.21 1.74 12.19
C ALA A 546 -13.46 2.53 10.90
N ALA A 547 -14.69 2.56 10.41
CA ALA A 547 -15.08 3.36 9.25
C ALA A 547 -14.83 4.85 9.47
N CYS A 548 -15.31 5.44 10.58
CA CYS A 548 -15.07 6.84 10.90
C CYS A 548 -13.57 7.17 11.00
N ARG A 549 -12.78 6.24 11.53
CA ARG A 549 -11.31 6.38 11.59
C ARG A 549 -10.69 6.46 10.19
N GLN A 550 -11.08 5.58 9.27
CA GLN A 550 -10.61 5.62 7.88
C GLN A 550 -11.06 6.89 7.15
N LEU A 551 -12.33 7.30 7.34
CA LEU A 551 -12.85 8.54 6.78
C LEU A 551 -12.07 9.76 7.28
N SER A 552 -11.64 9.77 8.56
CA SER A 552 -10.84 10.87 9.10
C SER A 552 -9.53 11.06 8.33
N PHE A 553 -8.88 9.99 7.93
CA PHE A 553 -7.66 10.05 7.10
C PHE A 553 -7.94 10.60 5.70
N GLY A 554 -9.08 10.22 5.09
CA GLY A 554 -9.54 10.77 3.82
C GLY A 554 -9.77 12.29 3.89
N TYR A 555 -10.44 12.76 4.94
CA TYR A 555 -10.63 14.20 5.18
C TYR A 555 -9.30 14.93 5.39
N LEU A 556 -8.38 14.34 6.14
CA LEU A 556 -7.07 14.93 6.40
C LEU A 556 -6.26 15.07 5.11
N ASP A 557 -6.20 14.00 4.30
CA ASP A 557 -5.53 14.03 3.00
C ASP A 557 -6.10 15.10 2.09
N MET A 558 -7.44 15.12 1.95
CA MET A 558 -8.11 16.11 1.11
C MET A 558 -7.90 17.54 1.63
N ALA A 559 -7.90 17.77 2.93
CA ALA A 559 -7.65 19.09 3.50
C ALA A 559 -6.26 19.62 3.14
N TRP A 560 -5.21 18.78 3.23
CA TRP A 560 -3.85 19.15 2.82
C TRP A 560 -3.72 19.49 1.33
N HIS A 561 -4.55 18.88 0.46
CA HIS A 561 -4.36 18.94 -0.99
C HIS A 561 -5.44 19.76 -1.73
N THR A 562 -6.48 20.24 -1.04
CA THR A 562 -7.49 21.14 -1.64
C THR A 562 -7.23 22.63 -1.39
N ILE A 563 -6.14 22.97 -0.71
CA ILE A 563 -5.75 24.37 -0.54
C ILE A 563 -5.54 25.04 -1.90
N THR A 564 -5.90 26.32 -1.99
CA THR A 564 -5.72 27.17 -3.18
C THR A 564 -4.74 28.32 -2.98
N GLU A 565 -4.31 28.52 -1.74
CA GLU A 565 -3.32 29.52 -1.35
C GLU A 565 -2.21 28.85 -0.52
N PRO A 566 -0.98 29.33 -0.63
CA PRO A 566 0.14 28.77 0.12
C PRO A 566 -0.05 28.85 1.64
N LEU A 567 0.30 27.78 2.33
CA LEU A 567 0.34 27.74 3.79
C LEU A 567 1.42 28.67 4.33
N ALA A 568 1.09 29.45 5.36
CA ALA A 568 2.05 30.32 6.04
C ALA A 568 3.16 29.52 6.74
N GLU A 569 4.38 30.09 6.82
CA GLU A 569 5.52 29.47 7.51
C GLU A 569 5.23 29.14 8.98
N GLY A 570 4.45 29.96 9.65
CA GLY A 570 4.06 29.79 11.05
C GLY A 570 2.82 28.89 11.27
N LEU A 571 2.28 28.22 10.24
CA LEU A 571 1.13 27.36 10.39
C LEU A 571 1.44 26.24 11.41
N ASP A 572 0.58 26.10 12.41
CA ASP A 572 0.59 24.95 13.31
C ASP A 572 -0.09 23.74 12.63
N THR A 573 0.72 22.76 12.26
CA THR A 573 0.28 21.54 11.58
C THR A 573 -0.69 20.72 12.43
N LYS A 574 -0.57 20.77 13.76
CA LYS A 574 -1.48 20.09 14.67
C LYS A 574 -2.87 20.70 14.64
N THR A 575 -2.97 22.02 14.74
CA THR A 575 -4.26 22.72 14.65
C THR A 575 -4.92 22.52 13.28
N PHE A 576 -4.13 22.51 12.19
CA PHE A 576 -4.64 22.22 10.87
C PHE A 576 -5.25 20.81 10.80
N GLU A 577 -4.52 19.80 11.27
CA GLU A 577 -4.99 18.42 11.32
C GLU A 577 -6.27 18.26 12.13
N ASP A 578 -6.30 18.80 13.37
CA ASP A 578 -7.46 18.72 14.25
C ASP A 578 -8.71 19.34 13.60
N THR A 579 -8.54 20.41 12.86
CA THR A 579 -9.63 21.07 12.12
C THR A 579 -10.09 20.21 10.93
N ALA A 580 -9.15 19.62 10.20
CA ALA A 580 -9.43 18.87 8.98
C ALA A 580 -10.32 17.65 9.21
N TRP A 581 -10.10 16.91 10.28
CA TRP A 581 -10.85 15.69 10.58
C TRP A 581 -11.89 15.80 11.70
N GLN A 582 -12.13 17.03 12.22
CA GLN A 582 -13.01 17.28 13.38
C GLN A 582 -14.37 16.59 13.27
N LYS A 583 -15.00 16.60 12.09
CA LYS A 583 -16.34 16.01 11.90
C LYS A 583 -16.38 14.49 12.04
N ALA A 584 -15.26 13.81 11.81
CA ALA A 584 -15.10 12.36 11.95
C ALA A 584 -14.45 11.96 13.29
N GLN A 585 -14.02 12.92 14.11
CA GLN A 585 -13.37 12.67 15.39
C GLN A 585 -14.34 12.11 16.42
N LEU A 586 -13.96 11.02 17.07
CA LEU A 586 -14.75 10.29 18.07
C LEU A 586 -14.14 10.34 19.48
N LEU A 587 -12.81 10.37 19.57
CA LEU A 587 -12.06 10.41 20.83
C LEU A 587 -11.50 11.82 21.08
N PRO A 588 -11.12 12.17 22.32
CA PRO A 588 -10.44 13.43 22.61
C PRO A 588 -9.21 13.65 21.71
N ALA A 589 -8.94 14.92 21.38
CA ALA A 589 -7.76 15.27 20.63
C ALA A 589 -6.48 14.92 21.42
N THR A 590 -5.46 14.44 20.72
CA THR A 590 -4.15 14.18 21.31
C THR A 590 -3.44 15.49 21.64
N PRO A 591 -2.65 15.54 22.73
CA PRO A 591 -1.88 16.75 23.05
C PRO A 591 -0.76 16.98 22.03
N ALA A 592 -0.39 18.23 21.80
CA ALA A 592 0.82 18.55 21.03
C ALA A 592 2.06 17.94 21.69
N PRO A 593 3.08 17.50 20.90
CA PRO A 593 3.20 17.62 19.45
C PRO A 593 2.57 16.47 18.64
N CYS A 594 1.83 15.56 19.29
CA CYS A 594 1.30 14.35 18.71
C CYS A 594 0.32 14.62 17.57
N GLN A 595 0.58 14.11 16.39
CA GLN A 595 -0.24 14.26 15.20
C GLN A 595 0.01 13.14 14.19
N MET A 596 -1.00 12.81 13.40
CA MET A 596 -0.91 11.79 12.35
C MET A 596 -0.10 12.26 11.15
N SER A 597 -0.23 13.51 10.77
CA SER A 597 0.37 14.06 9.55
C SER A 597 1.88 13.86 9.47
N THR A 598 2.61 13.95 10.59
CA THR A 598 4.08 13.84 10.61
C THR A 598 4.60 12.43 10.33
N SER A 599 3.76 11.42 10.46
CA SER A 599 4.07 10.03 10.14
C SER A 599 3.21 9.45 9.00
N PHE A 600 2.38 10.29 8.36
CA PHE A 600 1.47 9.85 7.32
C PHE A 600 2.18 9.62 5.98
N GLY A 601 2.99 8.57 5.92
CA GLY A 601 3.80 8.21 4.76
C GLY A 601 3.00 8.03 3.47
N HIS A 602 1.77 7.47 3.55
CA HIS A 602 0.90 7.27 2.38
C HIS A 602 0.77 8.53 1.52
N ILE A 603 0.54 9.69 2.15
CA ILE A 603 0.27 10.94 1.43
C ILE A 603 1.51 11.84 1.26
N PHE A 604 2.56 11.67 2.06
CA PHE A 604 3.74 12.55 2.00
C PHE A 604 4.98 11.91 1.38
N SER A 605 5.15 10.59 1.47
CA SER A 605 6.25 9.84 0.85
C SER A 605 5.79 8.73 -0.11
N GLY A 606 4.51 8.33 -0.03
CA GLY A 606 3.88 7.37 -0.93
C GLY A 606 3.07 8.04 -2.05
N GLY A 607 2.39 7.24 -2.84
CA GLY A 607 1.62 7.66 -4.02
C GLY A 607 0.17 8.05 -3.76
N TYR A 608 -0.26 8.28 -2.49
CA TYR A 608 -1.67 8.50 -2.11
C TYR A 608 -2.02 9.95 -1.81
N ALA A 609 -1.20 10.92 -2.19
CA ALA A 609 -1.53 12.34 -2.05
C ALA A 609 -2.79 12.69 -2.86
N ALA A 610 -3.79 13.28 -2.20
CA ALA A 610 -5.16 13.47 -2.71
C ALA A 610 -5.78 12.15 -3.24
N GLY A 611 -5.46 11.03 -2.59
CA GLY A 611 -5.83 9.69 -3.04
C GLY A 611 -6.17 8.71 -1.93
N TYR A 612 -6.05 9.09 -0.63
CA TYR A 612 -6.34 8.19 0.49
C TYR A 612 -7.81 7.77 0.55
N TYR A 613 -8.73 8.61 0.08
CA TYR A 613 -10.15 8.27 -0.07
C TYR A 613 -10.35 6.99 -0.91
N GLY A 614 -9.37 6.66 -1.77
CA GLY A 614 -9.39 5.51 -2.67
C GLY A 614 -9.63 4.18 -1.96
N TYR A 615 -9.18 4.02 -0.70
CA TYR A 615 -9.49 2.84 0.12
C TYR A 615 -10.99 2.68 0.36
N LYS A 616 -11.68 3.75 0.74
CA LYS A 616 -13.15 3.71 0.93
C LYS A 616 -13.91 3.67 -0.40
N TRP A 617 -13.37 4.29 -1.45
CA TRP A 617 -13.90 4.17 -2.79
C TRP A 617 -13.87 2.73 -3.28
N ALA A 618 -12.71 2.08 -3.21
CA ALA A 618 -12.54 0.70 -3.61
C ALA A 618 -13.30 -0.29 -2.71
N GLU A 619 -13.48 0.02 -1.43
CA GLU A 619 -14.28 -0.78 -0.50
C GLU A 619 -15.78 -0.80 -0.88
N VAL A 620 -16.29 0.28 -1.45
CA VAL A 620 -17.63 0.30 -2.04
C VAL A 620 -17.70 -0.63 -3.25
N LEU A 621 -16.65 -0.62 -4.10
CA LEU A 621 -16.57 -1.49 -5.26
C LEU A 621 -16.43 -2.96 -4.84
N ASP A 622 -15.55 -3.27 -3.88
CA ASP A 622 -15.28 -4.63 -3.42
C ASP A 622 -16.51 -5.26 -2.77
N ALA A 623 -17.22 -4.53 -1.92
CA ALA A 623 -18.41 -5.04 -1.26
C ALA A 623 -19.51 -5.46 -2.26
N ASP A 624 -19.73 -4.64 -3.31
CA ASP A 624 -20.68 -4.99 -4.37
C ASP A 624 -20.12 -6.10 -5.29
N ALA A 625 -18.80 -6.12 -5.53
CA ALA A 625 -18.16 -7.19 -6.29
C ALA A 625 -18.25 -8.52 -5.56
N PHE A 626 -17.98 -8.56 -4.24
CA PHE A 626 -18.09 -9.78 -3.44
C PHE A 626 -19.54 -10.26 -3.32
N ALA A 627 -20.52 -9.36 -3.34
CA ALA A 627 -21.93 -9.74 -3.40
C ALA A 627 -22.24 -10.63 -4.62
N ALA A 628 -21.55 -10.49 -5.76
CA ALA A 628 -21.70 -11.42 -6.88
C ALA A 628 -21.22 -12.83 -6.53
N PHE A 629 -20.13 -12.97 -5.78
CA PHE A 629 -19.67 -14.27 -5.29
C PHE A 629 -20.64 -14.87 -4.25
N GLN A 630 -21.22 -14.05 -3.39
CA GLN A 630 -22.25 -14.54 -2.44
C GLN A 630 -23.53 -14.98 -3.17
N GLU A 631 -23.95 -14.28 -4.21
CA GLU A 631 -25.12 -14.60 -5.04
C GLU A 631 -24.92 -15.89 -5.87
N GLU A 632 -23.73 -16.12 -6.42
CA GLU A 632 -23.41 -17.18 -7.36
C GLU A 632 -22.59 -18.34 -6.74
N GLY A 633 -22.16 -18.18 -5.47
CA GLY A 633 -21.29 -19.09 -4.72
C GLY A 633 -19.88 -18.52 -4.54
N ILE A 634 -19.39 -18.49 -3.29
CA ILE A 634 -18.10 -17.87 -2.93
C ILE A 634 -16.88 -18.50 -3.62
N PHE A 635 -17.03 -19.68 -4.18
CA PHE A 635 -16.02 -20.39 -4.98
C PHE A 635 -16.48 -20.64 -6.43
N SER A 636 -17.44 -19.84 -6.91
CA SER A 636 -17.89 -19.91 -8.30
C SER A 636 -16.72 -19.61 -9.26
N THR A 637 -16.27 -20.62 -9.98
CA THR A 637 -15.23 -20.46 -10.99
C THR A 637 -15.69 -19.59 -12.16
N ALA A 638 -17.00 -19.57 -12.45
CA ALA A 638 -17.57 -18.73 -13.49
C ALA A 638 -17.50 -17.23 -13.10
N THR A 639 -17.80 -16.91 -11.83
CA THR A 639 -17.70 -15.54 -11.30
C THR A 639 -16.23 -15.12 -11.22
N ALA A 640 -15.35 -16.00 -10.74
CA ALA A 640 -13.91 -15.76 -10.68
C ALA A 640 -13.31 -15.53 -12.08
N GLU A 641 -13.67 -16.35 -13.08
CA GLU A 641 -13.21 -16.17 -14.46
C GLU A 641 -13.74 -14.86 -15.07
N ARG A 642 -14.96 -14.47 -14.77
CA ARG A 642 -15.50 -13.16 -15.18
C ARG A 642 -14.72 -12.01 -14.54
N PHE A 643 -14.39 -12.12 -13.24
CA PHE A 643 -13.56 -11.12 -12.55
C PHE A 643 -12.13 -11.08 -13.10
N ARG A 644 -11.52 -12.24 -13.34
CA ARG A 644 -10.21 -12.35 -13.99
C ARG A 644 -10.22 -11.66 -15.35
N ARG A 645 -11.19 -12.00 -16.22
CA ARG A 645 -11.27 -11.49 -17.60
C ARG A 645 -11.58 -10.00 -17.67
N GLU A 646 -12.50 -9.49 -16.83
CA GLU A 646 -12.97 -8.11 -16.94
C GLU A 646 -12.18 -7.12 -16.06
N VAL A 647 -11.47 -7.61 -15.03
CA VAL A 647 -10.73 -6.77 -14.08
C VAL A 647 -9.25 -7.15 -14.03
N LEU A 648 -8.90 -8.34 -13.51
CA LEU A 648 -7.51 -8.67 -13.18
C LEU A 648 -6.56 -8.71 -14.39
N SER A 649 -7.07 -9.13 -15.56
CA SER A 649 -6.25 -9.25 -16.77
C SER A 649 -6.14 -7.95 -17.57
N GLN A 650 -6.88 -6.92 -17.20
CA GLN A 650 -7.07 -5.74 -18.05
C GLN A 650 -6.07 -4.62 -17.81
N GLY A 651 -5.52 -4.49 -16.59
CA GLY A 651 -4.73 -3.31 -16.25
C GLY A 651 -5.48 -2.01 -16.59
N ASP A 652 -4.79 -1.04 -17.19
CA ASP A 652 -5.38 0.23 -17.66
C ASP A 652 -5.77 0.23 -19.15
N ARG A 653 -6.10 -0.94 -19.71
CA ARG A 653 -6.52 -1.05 -21.13
C ARG A 653 -7.85 -0.35 -21.43
N ARG A 654 -8.69 -0.16 -20.42
CA ARG A 654 -9.97 0.56 -20.48
C ARG A 654 -10.16 1.38 -19.21
N ASP A 655 -11.11 2.30 -19.22
CA ASP A 655 -11.46 3.04 -18.01
C ASP A 655 -11.94 2.10 -16.90
N ALA A 656 -11.51 2.38 -15.68
CA ALA A 656 -11.79 1.54 -14.50
C ALA A 656 -13.29 1.35 -14.23
N GLU A 657 -14.11 2.38 -14.47
CA GLU A 657 -15.56 2.30 -14.37
C GLU A 657 -16.15 1.30 -15.38
N ASP A 658 -15.63 1.27 -16.62
CA ASP A 658 -16.07 0.34 -17.66
C ASP A 658 -15.67 -1.09 -17.34
N LEU A 659 -14.46 -1.31 -16.78
CA LEU A 659 -14.00 -2.62 -16.30
C LEU A 659 -14.94 -3.14 -15.22
N TYR A 660 -15.22 -2.31 -14.23
CA TYR A 660 -16.11 -2.66 -13.13
C TYR A 660 -17.53 -3.00 -13.61
N GLN A 661 -18.12 -2.14 -14.46
CA GLN A 661 -19.46 -2.38 -15.02
C GLN A 661 -19.50 -3.61 -15.93
N SER A 662 -18.43 -3.93 -16.65
CA SER A 662 -18.33 -5.17 -17.45
C SER A 662 -18.38 -6.42 -16.57
N PHE A 663 -17.78 -6.36 -15.39
CA PHE A 663 -17.85 -7.45 -14.40
C PHE A 663 -19.22 -7.53 -13.73
N ARG A 664 -19.72 -6.40 -13.19
CA ARG A 664 -20.87 -6.40 -12.27
C ARG A 664 -22.21 -6.14 -12.98
N GLY A 665 -22.20 -5.54 -14.19
CA GLY A 665 -23.40 -5.18 -14.97
C GLY A 665 -24.10 -3.90 -14.49
N LYS A 666 -23.56 -3.21 -13.49
CA LYS A 666 -24.11 -1.99 -12.90
C LYS A 666 -23.03 -1.13 -12.24
N LYS A 667 -23.36 0.11 -11.90
CA LYS A 667 -22.51 0.95 -11.05
C LYS A 667 -22.61 0.49 -9.60
N ALA A 668 -21.50 0.64 -8.86
CA ALA A 668 -21.50 0.41 -7.42
C ALA A 668 -22.27 1.50 -6.68
N THR A 669 -22.89 1.10 -5.57
CA THR A 669 -23.47 2.01 -4.55
C THR A 669 -22.98 1.59 -3.17
N ILE A 670 -23.05 2.48 -2.18
CA ILE A 670 -22.62 2.16 -0.82
C ILE A 670 -23.50 1.10 -0.14
N ASP A 671 -24.64 0.73 -0.72
CA ASP A 671 -25.62 -0.17 -0.07
C ASP A 671 -25.04 -1.56 0.22
N ALA A 672 -24.18 -2.09 -0.67
CA ALA A 672 -23.54 -3.40 -0.45
C ALA A 672 -22.57 -3.33 0.75
N LEU A 673 -21.78 -2.25 0.83
CA LEU A 673 -20.88 -2.01 1.95
C LEU A 673 -21.64 -1.86 3.27
N LEU A 674 -22.71 -1.06 3.30
CA LEU A 674 -23.50 -0.88 4.51
C LEU A 674 -24.15 -2.17 4.98
N ARG A 675 -24.69 -3.00 4.04
CA ARG A 675 -25.22 -4.33 4.39
C ARG A 675 -24.15 -5.25 4.94
N ARG A 676 -22.95 -5.25 4.33
CA ARG A 676 -21.81 -6.04 4.82
C ARG A 676 -21.47 -5.69 6.26
N ASP A 677 -21.55 -4.41 6.63
CA ASP A 677 -21.20 -3.90 7.94
C ASP A 677 -22.40 -3.85 8.91
N GLY A 678 -23.54 -4.44 8.52
CA GLY A 678 -24.73 -4.56 9.39
C GLY A 678 -25.50 -3.26 9.57
N ILE A 679 -25.38 -2.31 8.66
CA ILE A 679 -26.13 -1.04 8.69
C ILE A 679 -27.33 -1.14 7.73
N GLU A 680 -28.52 -1.03 8.28
CA GLU A 680 -29.77 -0.91 7.53
C GLU A 680 -30.07 0.57 7.27
N ARG A 681 -30.38 0.91 6.01
CA ARG A 681 -30.87 2.25 5.61
C ARG A 681 -32.39 2.32 5.68
#